data_ad60baf15ca7b7cd07247bf68c8f3190
#
_entry.id   ad60baf15ca7b7cd07247bf68c8f3190
#
_cell.length_a   1.000
_cell.length_b   1.000
_cell.length_c   1.000
_cell.angle_alpha   90.00
_cell.angle_beta   90.00
_cell.angle_gamma   90.00
#
_symmetry.space_group_name_H-M   'P 1'
#
loop_
_entity.id
_entity.type
_entity.pdbx_description
1 polymer ?
#
loop_
_entity_poly.entity_id
_entity_poly.type
_entity_poly.pdbx_seq_one_letter_code
_entity_poly.pdbx_strand_id
1 'polypeptide(L)'
;MNALITIARCLESIRMVHKNLMDTTRYEYVEIPNGMRALIMSDPGLDKCSCAVSVRVGSFDDPADAQGLAHFLEHMLFMGTEKYPVEDGLSYFLSKNNGGYNATTYGEATVYYFDVRPEAFEEAVDMFADFFKSPLLKRDSVEREVSAVNSEFCNGLNNDGWRTWRMMKKCCKKEQALSKFSTGNYDTLRRDGIWEEMKEFWSRKYSSDKMCVVIYGNKSPGELKELLGKFEGVLKGHGEDSCDKKDRKCRLDEGWSVFDEEYTNRWIRIQPIADTRSIMVMMTVESGYKMFKNNPYEYVLNMILRNDSKGFACKVKDMGLVLEVEGDLCDYTDYSVMIITMHLSAAGNKRPKEAVLELVKYLKTMPVCLDEYAELQKRSRYLFKYDEKDDPMYQTKRVAVNMQFYPVENVLDHEHCFERFDGDEIRGVVLLMADFSRWVVFHIAKDAGTFDMREEIYGVRYGVGDRIFEAEDIDAENSGVVEWKEGEMIRTEIPSDILTKELPGGKISYLFNDSYKVPKVFAGYLIRTENSSSDVVNMMFLARNAKDQFFKRYDGSLYKTGVEIDVRVESRGVEIRIECFNHMSVEVSRMFFDILFGEPDGSRRHLIKEEIWNELEVKRTSNPYKRCRDGMKWMKVPGHLMAEEAMERLDSVDTKSRLSRKFFLEMFVVGNIEYSDAEKMFRHVLTKQEEIHSCGRNELLDGRYRCDINTCDERNNACALSYYCGRYGNHKDVAVAHLVHHSCKAMFFDQLRTKEELGYVVISNVTYIDDEQYITFVVQSEKDVEFLEKRIRRFVEELEGYFKEMSLEDFEKFKSGVISSFRERKKNFVLYSTEIWDKCLRGVVDQEHDEKVVEAVKEISKENLSVGKILGQVYVSRVFAH
;
A
#
# COMPACT_ATOMS: atom_id res chain seq x y z
N MET A 1 29.02 13.33 44.71
CA MET A 1 28.92 12.04 44.04
C MET A 1 27.46 11.72 43.69
N ASN A 2 26.49 11.81 44.61
CA ASN A 2 25.08 11.55 44.30
C ASN A 2 24.47 12.51 43.26
N ALA A 3 24.82 13.80 43.26
CA ALA A 3 24.33 14.74 42.24
C ALA A 3 24.91 14.46 40.84
N LEU A 4 26.15 14.00 40.74
CA LEU A 4 26.76 13.59 39.47
C LEU A 4 26.16 12.26 38.95
N ILE A 5 25.80 11.35 39.84
CA ILE A 5 25.08 10.11 39.48
C ILE A 5 23.64 10.43 39.04
N THR A 6 22.98 11.40 39.68
CA THR A 6 21.66 11.87 39.26
C THR A 6 21.71 12.61 37.93
N ILE A 7 22.72 13.46 37.69
CA ILE A 7 22.94 14.13 36.41
C ILE A 7 23.33 13.12 35.30
N ALA A 8 24.20 12.14 35.63
CA ALA A 8 24.50 11.06 34.68
C ALA A 8 23.26 10.23 34.34
N ARG A 9 22.42 9.87 35.32
CA ARG A 9 21.11 9.21 35.08
C ARG A 9 20.13 10.09 34.32
N CYS A 10 20.12 11.41 34.54
CA CYS A 10 19.33 12.35 33.74
C CYS A 10 19.87 12.52 32.30
N LEU A 11 21.22 12.42 32.11
CA LEU A 11 21.82 12.48 30.78
C LEU A 11 21.70 11.15 30.02
N GLU A 12 21.66 10.02 30.71
CA GLU A 12 21.32 8.70 30.11
C GLU A 12 19.82 8.57 29.68
N SER A 13 18.94 9.46 30.13
CA SER A 13 17.51 9.43 29.82
C SER A 13 17.09 10.27 28.60
N ILE A 14 18.00 11.01 27.97
CA ILE A 14 17.70 11.70 26.70
C ILE A 14 17.98 10.74 25.54
N ARG A 15 17.08 9.79 25.32
CA ARG A 15 17.07 8.98 24.11
C ARG A 15 16.63 9.88 22.96
N MET A 16 17.58 10.27 22.11
CA MET A 16 17.30 11.11 20.95
C MET A 16 16.95 10.22 19.74
N VAL A 17 15.77 10.41 19.19
CA VAL A 17 15.36 9.75 17.95
C VAL A 17 16.24 10.27 16.81
N HIS A 18 16.84 9.36 16.05
CA HIS A 18 17.56 9.70 14.84
C HIS A 18 16.56 10.10 13.77
N LYS A 19 16.60 11.34 13.36
CA LYS A 19 15.73 11.90 12.34
C LYS A 19 16.54 12.51 11.21
N ASN A 20 15.95 12.62 10.04
CA ASN A 20 16.60 13.28 8.92
C ASN A 20 16.74 14.80 9.17
N LEU A 21 17.64 15.45 8.43
CA LEU A 21 17.95 16.87 8.62
C LEU A 21 16.79 17.81 8.26
N MET A 22 15.83 17.34 7.46
CA MET A 22 14.69 18.12 7.00
C MET A 22 13.48 17.99 7.93
N ASP A 23 13.51 17.01 8.83
CA ASP A 23 12.41 16.79 9.76
C ASP A 23 12.42 17.83 10.90
N THR A 24 11.41 18.68 10.90
CA THR A 24 11.22 19.75 11.92
C THR A 24 10.49 19.26 13.17
N THR A 25 9.96 18.03 13.17
CA THR A 25 9.24 17.43 14.30
C THR A 25 10.13 17.35 15.53
N ARG A 26 9.59 17.70 16.69
CA ARG A 26 10.22 17.50 17.98
C ARG A 26 9.78 16.16 18.57
N TYR A 27 10.73 15.34 18.97
CA TYR A 27 10.51 14.02 19.54
C TYR A 27 10.87 14.02 21.02
N GLU A 28 10.00 13.47 21.88
CA GLU A 28 10.26 13.29 23.31
C GLU A 28 9.82 11.88 23.72
N TYR A 29 10.75 11.05 24.17
CA TYR A 29 10.45 9.74 24.75
C TYR A 29 10.07 9.90 26.22
N VAL A 30 9.00 9.20 26.64
CA VAL A 30 8.46 9.24 28.00
C VAL A 30 8.09 7.83 28.44
N GLU A 31 8.38 7.49 29.68
CA GLU A 31 7.80 6.32 30.35
C GLU A 31 6.69 6.79 31.29
N ILE A 32 5.47 6.30 31.07
CA ILE A 32 4.32 6.62 31.89
C ILE A 32 4.43 5.86 33.23
N PRO A 33 3.89 6.38 34.35
CA PRO A 33 4.04 5.76 35.69
C PRO A 33 3.61 4.29 35.77
N ASN A 34 2.67 3.86 34.92
CA ASN A 34 2.22 2.47 34.82
C ASN A 34 3.16 1.55 34.01
N GLY A 35 4.29 2.08 33.50
CA GLY A 35 5.29 1.34 32.72
C GLY A 35 5.06 1.33 31.21
N MET A 36 4.02 2.00 30.69
CA MET A 36 3.80 2.14 29.26
C MET A 36 4.86 3.07 28.65
N ARG A 37 5.42 2.70 27.51
CA ARG A 37 6.38 3.49 26.76
C ARG A 37 5.65 4.46 25.83
N ALA A 38 6.08 5.70 25.77
CA ALA A 38 5.44 6.74 24.98
C ALA A 38 6.46 7.51 24.13
N LEU A 39 6.06 7.89 22.91
CA LEU A 39 6.78 8.85 22.08
C LEU A 39 5.85 10.00 21.71
N ILE A 40 6.27 11.21 22.04
CA ILE A 40 5.60 12.44 21.65
C ILE A 40 6.26 12.97 20.38
N MET A 41 5.47 13.27 19.39
CA MET A 41 5.84 13.90 18.14
C MET A 41 5.10 15.24 18.05
N SER A 42 5.82 16.35 18.08
CA SER A 42 5.24 17.70 18.04
C SER A 42 5.67 18.42 16.76
N ASP A 43 4.69 18.77 15.95
CA ASP A 43 4.88 19.55 14.72
C ASP A 43 3.77 20.61 14.59
N PRO A 44 4.06 21.91 14.84
CA PRO A 44 3.07 22.97 14.76
C PRO A 44 2.39 23.13 13.39
N GLY A 45 2.97 22.55 12.34
CA GLY A 45 2.43 22.58 10.97
C GLY A 45 1.39 21.50 10.64
N LEU A 46 0.96 20.69 11.62
CA LEU A 46 -0.02 19.64 11.38
C LEU A 46 -1.45 20.18 11.27
N ASP A 47 -2.13 19.74 10.24
CA ASP A 47 -3.57 19.99 10.03
C ASP A 47 -4.45 18.92 10.69
N LYS A 48 -3.89 17.71 10.89
CA LYS A 48 -4.49 16.61 11.64
C LYS A 48 -3.52 16.09 12.69
N CYS A 49 -4.06 15.77 13.86
CA CYS A 49 -3.34 15.07 14.92
C CYS A 49 -3.65 13.58 14.87
N SER A 50 -2.73 12.75 15.35
CA SER A 50 -2.88 11.30 15.33
C SER A 50 -2.38 10.67 16.62
N CYS A 51 -3.01 9.54 16.99
CA CYS A 51 -2.55 8.72 18.11
C CYS A 51 -2.57 7.25 17.69
N ALA A 52 -1.55 6.51 18.11
CA ALA A 52 -1.48 5.07 17.92
C ALA A 52 -1.07 4.38 19.23
N VAL A 53 -1.66 3.21 19.49
CA VAL A 53 -1.23 2.29 20.55
C VAL A 53 -0.90 0.96 19.93
N SER A 54 0.34 0.51 20.11
CA SER A 54 0.80 -0.82 19.74
C SER A 54 0.90 -1.69 20.98
N VAL A 55 0.31 -2.86 20.93
CA VAL A 55 0.34 -3.87 22.00
C VAL A 55 1.20 -5.04 21.53
N ARG A 56 2.17 -5.50 22.34
CA ARG A 56 3.05 -6.64 22.04
C ARG A 56 2.31 -7.98 22.21
N VAL A 57 1.19 -8.11 21.52
CA VAL A 57 0.30 -9.28 21.48
C VAL A 57 -0.30 -9.35 20.10
N GLY A 58 -0.22 -10.50 19.45
CA GLY A 58 -0.74 -10.71 18.10
C GLY A 58 -1.23 -12.14 17.89
N SER A 59 -1.41 -12.54 16.64
CA SER A 59 -1.95 -13.86 16.29
C SER A 59 -1.05 -15.04 16.75
N PHE A 60 0.22 -14.78 17.08
CA PHE A 60 1.11 -15.81 17.66
C PHE A 60 0.74 -16.16 19.10
N ASP A 61 0.03 -15.27 19.78
CA ASP A 61 -0.48 -15.48 21.14
C ASP A 61 -1.79 -16.25 21.19
N ASP A 62 -2.46 -16.46 20.04
CA ASP A 62 -3.74 -17.17 19.99
C ASP A 62 -3.64 -18.55 20.64
N PRO A 63 -4.65 -19.01 21.40
CA PRO A 63 -4.77 -20.40 21.80
C PRO A 63 -4.83 -21.31 20.57
N ALA A 64 -4.34 -22.55 20.70
CA ALA A 64 -4.31 -23.49 19.58
C ALA A 64 -5.71 -23.82 19.03
N ASP A 65 -6.71 -23.79 19.88
CA ASP A 65 -8.11 -24.10 19.63
C ASP A 65 -8.99 -22.87 19.37
N ALA A 66 -8.43 -21.64 19.50
CA ALA A 66 -9.11 -20.36 19.20
C ALA A 66 -8.24 -19.46 18.29
N GLN A 67 -7.80 -19.99 17.16
CA GLN A 67 -6.98 -19.24 16.22
C GLN A 67 -7.80 -18.11 15.57
N GLY A 68 -7.23 -16.89 15.54
CA GLY A 68 -7.90 -15.66 15.16
C GLY A 68 -8.48 -14.88 16.35
N LEU A 69 -8.22 -15.32 17.60
CA LEU A 69 -8.75 -14.66 18.80
C LEU A 69 -8.20 -13.25 18.99
N ALA A 70 -6.92 -13.01 18.70
CA ALA A 70 -6.32 -11.67 18.76
C ALA A 70 -6.96 -10.72 17.74
N HIS A 71 -7.26 -11.19 16.54
CA HIS A 71 -7.96 -10.42 15.50
C HIS A 71 -9.43 -10.18 15.89
N PHE A 72 -10.10 -11.17 16.44
CA PHE A 72 -11.45 -11.02 16.95
C PHE A 72 -11.51 -10.00 18.11
N LEU A 73 -10.56 -10.02 19.03
CA LEU A 73 -10.44 -9.00 20.09
C LEU A 73 -10.22 -7.59 19.51
N GLU A 74 -9.45 -7.48 18.40
CA GLU A 74 -9.28 -6.21 17.69
C GLU A 74 -10.64 -5.61 17.33
N HIS A 75 -11.55 -6.38 16.72
CA HIS A 75 -12.92 -5.95 16.39
C HIS A 75 -13.71 -5.56 17.62
N MET A 76 -13.66 -6.37 18.66
CA MET A 76 -14.47 -6.21 19.86
C MET A 76 -14.12 -4.96 20.71
N LEU A 77 -12.90 -4.42 20.60
CA LEU A 77 -12.52 -3.19 21.31
C LEU A 77 -13.27 -1.96 20.81
N PHE A 78 -13.76 -1.96 19.56
CA PHE A 78 -14.55 -0.86 19.01
C PHE A 78 -16.03 -0.87 19.47
N MET A 79 -16.47 -1.94 20.17
CA MET A 79 -17.86 -2.12 20.58
C MET A 79 -18.25 -1.30 21.83
N GLY A 80 -17.46 -0.28 22.20
CA GLY A 80 -17.71 0.65 23.29
C GLY A 80 -16.95 0.33 24.58
N THR A 81 -16.90 1.32 25.45
CA THR A 81 -16.20 1.29 26.74
C THR A 81 -17.15 1.66 27.88
N GLU A 82 -16.73 1.49 29.13
CA GLU A 82 -17.56 1.89 30.26
C GLU A 82 -17.92 3.39 30.25
N LYS A 83 -16.97 4.24 29.87
CA LYS A 83 -17.15 5.69 29.77
C LYS A 83 -17.90 6.10 28.51
N TYR A 84 -17.68 5.40 27.40
CA TYR A 84 -18.29 5.67 26.09
C TYR A 84 -19.00 4.42 25.56
N PRO A 85 -20.22 4.11 26.06
CA PRO A 85 -20.85 2.81 25.86
C PRO A 85 -21.48 2.60 24.48
N VAL A 86 -21.48 3.62 23.63
CA VAL A 86 -22.04 3.54 22.26
C VAL A 86 -21.10 2.73 21.37
N GLU A 87 -21.62 1.72 20.69
CA GLU A 87 -20.90 0.96 19.69
C GLU A 87 -20.46 1.87 18.54
N ASP A 88 -19.25 1.67 18.03
CA ASP A 88 -18.65 2.54 17.01
C ASP A 88 -18.63 4.04 17.37
N GLY A 89 -18.77 4.38 18.66
CA GLY A 89 -18.83 5.76 19.11
C GLY A 89 -17.61 6.59 18.71
N LEU A 90 -16.41 6.00 18.79
CA LEU A 90 -15.18 6.64 18.31
C LEU A 90 -15.23 6.87 16.80
N SER A 91 -15.63 5.87 16.01
CA SER A 91 -15.77 5.96 14.56
C SER A 91 -16.67 7.12 14.15
N TYR A 92 -17.83 7.22 14.80
CA TYR A 92 -18.80 8.29 14.55
C TYR A 92 -18.23 9.66 14.93
N PHE A 93 -17.56 9.76 16.08
CA PHE A 93 -16.92 10.99 16.52
C PHE A 93 -15.83 11.45 15.53
N LEU A 94 -14.94 10.55 15.12
CA LEU A 94 -13.87 10.85 14.17
C LEU A 94 -14.42 11.28 12.82
N SER A 95 -15.43 10.58 12.30
CA SER A 95 -16.05 10.91 11.00
C SER A 95 -16.64 12.33 10.99
N LYS A 96 -17.27 12.75 12.08
CA LYS A 96 -17.77 14.12 12.23
C LYS A 96 -16.67 15.19 12.27
N ASN A 97 -15.46 14.79 12.67
CA ASN A 97 -14.33 15.68 12.87
C ASN A 97 -13.23 15.50 11.84
N ASN A 98 -13.59 15.10 10.61
CA ASN A 98 -12.63 14.85 9.50
C ASN A 98 -11.51 13.88 9.86
N GLY A 99 -11.81 12.90 10.68
CA GLY A 99 -10.88 11.87 11.12
C GLY A 99 -11.21 10.49 10.57
N GLY A 100 -10.24 9.60 10.74
CA GLY A 100 -10.35 8.18 10.42
C GLY A 100 -9.67 7.33 11.49
N TYR A 101 -9.92 6.03 11.45
CA TYR A 101 -9.25 5.07 12.32
C TYR A 101 -9.04 3.76 11.60
N ASN A 102 -8.13 2.97 12.12
CA ASN A 102 -7.96 1.58 11.73
C ASN A 102 -7.24 0.81 12.83
N ALA A 103 -7.19 -0.53 12.69
CA ALA A 103 -6.34 -1.39 13.48
C ALA A 103 -5.71 -2.47 12.60
N THR A 104 -4.70 -3.16 13.12
CA THR A 104 -4.02 -4.24 12.38
C THR A 104 -3.43 -5.24 13.36
N THR A 105 -3.80 -6.51 13.24
CA THR A 105 -3.22 -7.63 13.99
C THR A 105 -2.13 -8.31 13.18
N TYR A 106 -0.88 -8.17 13.64
CA TYR A 106 0.29 -8.89 13.14
C TYR A 106 0.52 -10.21 13.88
N GLY A 107 1.61 -10.89 13.56
CA GLY A 107 2.03 -12.10 14.31
C GLY A 107 2.33 -11.81 15.77
N GLU A 108 3.12 -10.79 16.06
CA GLU A 108 3.66 -10.48 17.39
C GLU A 108 3.15 -9.17 18.00
N ALA A 109 2.30 -8.43 17.31
CA ALA A 109 1.75 -7.17 17.80
C ALA A 109 0.38 -6.86 17.18
N THR A 110 -0.45 -6.11 17.91
CA THR A 110 -1.66 -5.48 17.41
C THR A 110 -1.54 -3.98 17.58
N VAL A 111 -1.87 -3.20 16.55
CA VAL A 111 -1.80 -1.74 16.60
C VAL A 111 -3.14 -1.13 16.27
N TYR A 112 -3.56 -0.17 17.07
CA TYR A 112 -4.76 0.65 16.94
C TYR A 112 -4.33 2.08 16.68
N TYR A 113 -4.99 2.80 15.77
CA TYR A 113 -4.57 4.14 15.41
C TYR A 113 -5.71 4.95 14.78
N PHE A 114 -5.64 6.25 14.97
CA PHE A 114 -6.59 7.20 14.39
C PHE A 114 -5.93 8.53 14.07
N ASP A 115 -6.57 9.32 13.21
CA ASP A 115 -6.33 10.74 13.03
C ASP A 115 -7.60 11.56 13.25
N VAL A 116 -7.44 12.83 13.51
CA VAL A 116 -8.54 13.78 13.66
C VAL A 116 -8.04 15.22 13.60
N ARG A 117 -8.92 16.17 13.28
CA ARG A 117 -8.57 17.59 13.36
C ARG A 117 -8.13 18.00 14.78
N PRO A 118 -7.23 19.00 14.93
CA PRO A 118 -6.61 19.35 16.23
C PRO A 118 -7.60 19.70 17.33
N GLU A 119 -8.73 20.37 17.01
CA GLU A 119 -9.72 20.81 18.00
C GLU A 119 -10.44 19.64 18.68
N ALA A 120 -10.56 18.50 17.99
CA ALA A 120 -11.21 17.30 18.50
C ALA A 120 -10.21 16.28 19.09
N PHE A 121 -8.90 16.57 19.04
CA PHE A 121 -7.87 15.58 19.31
C PHE A 121 -7.87 15.11 20.79
N GLU A 122 -8.02 16.03 21.74
CA GLU A 122 -8.01 15.67 23.15
C GLU A 122 -9.17 14.75 23.55
N GLU A 123 -10.38 15.01 23.03
CA GLU A 123 -11.54 14.16 23.25
C GLU A 123 -11.38 12.79 22.56
N ALA A 124 -10.86 12.76 21.34
CA ALA A 124 -10.55 11.53 20.63
C ALA A 124 -9.53 10.67 21.38
N VAL A 125 -8.46 11.26 21.93
CA VAL A 125 -7.47 10.54 22.76
C VAL A 125 -8.11 9.99 24.03
N ASP A 126 -9.02 10.71 24.66
CA ASP A 126 -9.72 10.25 25.88
C ASP A 126 -10.64 9.05 25.57
N MET A 127 -11.40 9.10 24.47
CA MET A 127 -12.21 7.96 24.01
C MET A 127 -11.34 6.75 23.68
N PHE A 128 -10.24 6.98 22.96
CA PHE A 128 -9.34 5.94 22.51
C PHE A 128 -8.56 5.27 23.66
N ALA A 129 -8.08 6.04 24.61
CA ALA A 129 -7.37 5.51 25.79
C ALA A 129 -8.26 4.58 26.63
N ASP A 130 -9.58 4.79 26.59
CA ASP A 130 -10.52 4.00 27.37
C ASP A 130 -10.70 2.57 26.81
N PHE A 131 -10.38 2.33 25.51
CA PHE A 131 -10.30 0.99 24.90
C PHE A 131 -9.37 0.05 25.66
N PHE A 132 -8.27 0.60 26.21
CA PHE A 132 -7.23 -0.16 26.90
C PHE A 132 -7.44 -0.20 28.41
N LYS A 133 -8.36 0.58 28.96
CA LYS A 133 -8.69 0.63 30.40
C LYS A 133 -9.89 -0.22 30.77
N SER A 134 -11.01 0.01 30.09
CA SER A 134 -12.30 -0.55 30.46
C SER A 134 -13.23 -0.81 29.25
N PRO A 135 -12.80 -1.63 28.27
CA PRO A 135 -13.67 -2.00 27.17
C PRO A 135 -14.84 -2.85 27.67
N LEU A 136 -16.03 -2.63 27.14
CA LEU A 136 -17.23 -3.37 27.53
C LEU A 136 -17.19 -4.83 27.06
N LEU A 137 -16.55 -5.10 25.94
CA LEU A 137 -16.48 -6.43 25.30
C LEU A 137 -17.86 -7.11 25.33
N LYS A 138 -18.86 -6.42 24.78
CA LYS A 138 -20.28 -6.79 24.89
C LYS A 138 -20.55 -8.19 24.35
N ARG A 139 -21.24 -9.00 25.15
CA ARG A 139 -21.58 -10.38 24.79
C ARG A 139 -22.57 -10.46 23.61
N ASP A 140 -23.48 -9.52 23.52
CA ASP A 140 -24.49 -9.43 22.45
C ASP A 140 -23.91 -9.02 21.10
N SER A 141 -22.69 -8.44 21.05
CA SER A 141 -21.97 -8.11 19.82
C SER A 141 -21.15 -9.28 19.27
N VAL A 142 -20.88 -10.33 20.05
CA VAL A 142 -19.99 -11.44 19.69
C VAL A 142 -20.38 -12.12 18.39
N GLU A 143 -21.64 -12.54 18.24
CA GLU A 143 -22.08 -13.28 17.03
C GLU A 143 -21.97 -12.41 15.78
N ARG A 144 -22.28 -11.12 15.88
CA ARG A 144 -22.16 -10.17 14.79
C ARG A 144 -20.70 -9.96 14.39
N GLU A 145 -19.79 -9.78 15.35
CA GLU A 145 -18.38 -9.58 15.06
C GLU A 145 -17.69 -10.86 14.57
N VAL A 146 -18.07 -12.02 15.06
CA VAL A 146 -17.64 -13.31 14.49
C VAL A 146 -18.11 -13.44 13.02
N SER A 147 -19.33 -12.97 12.69
CA SER A 147 -19.83 -12.93 11.32
C SER A 147 -19.01 -11.96 10.46
N ALA A 148 -18.63 -10.80 11.00
CA ALA A 148 -17.78 -9.84 10.29
C ALA A 148 -16.39 -10.42 9.99
N VAL A 149 -15.72 -11.04 10.95
CA VAL A 149 -14.44 -11.74 10.78
C VAL A 149 -14.54 -12.86 9.74
N ASN A 150 -15.62 -13.65 9.80
CA ASN A 150 -15.83 -14.71 8.81
C ASN A 150 -16.04 -14.16 7.40
N SER A 151 -16.76 -13.04 7.26
CA SER A 151 -16.94 -12.38 5.96
C SER A 151 -15.61 -11.84 5.41
N GLU A 152 -14.73 -11.34 6.28
CA GLU A 152 -13.37 -10.93 5.90
C GLU A 152 -12.54 -12.14 5.44
N PHE A 153 -12.57 -13.24 6.16
CA PHE A 153 -11.94 -14.49 5.76
C PHE A 153 -12.44 -14.96 4.38
N CYS A 154 -13.78 -14.95 4.16
CA CYS A 154 -14.38 -15.34 2.88
C CYS A 154 -13.88 -14.48 1.70
N ASN A 155 -13.65 -13.19 1.91
CA ASN A 155 -13.05 -12.32 0.89
C ASN A 155 -11.61 -12.73 0.51
N GLY A 156 -10.88 -13.35 1.44
CA GLY A 156 -9.54 -13.87 1.21
C GLY A 156 -9.47 -15.19 0.45
N LEU A 157 -10.57 -15.97 0.40
CA LEU A 157 -10.57 -17.32 -0.18
C LEU A 157 -10.19 -17.36 -1.65
N ASN A 158 -10.54 -16.32 -2.41
CA ASN A 158 -10.25 -16.20 -3.83
C ASN A 158 -9.03 -15.29 -4.13
N ASN A 159 -8.21 -15.01 -3.12
CA ASN A 159 -6.99 -14.23 -3.27
C ASN A 159 -5.77 -15.15 -3.21
N ASP A 160 -5.04 -15.27 -4.32
CA ASP A 160 -3.87 -16.16 -4.41
C ASP A 160 -2.74 -15.76 -3.44
N GLY A 161 -2.60 -14.49 -3.07
CA GLY A 161 -1.66 -14.03 -2.04
C GLY A 161 -1.97 -14.63 -0.67
N TRP A 162 -3.22 -14.52 -0.20
CA TRP A 162 -3.66 -15.12 1.07
C TRP A 162 -3.57 -16.65 1.06
N ARG A 163 -3.90 -17.27 -0.06
CA ARG A 163 -3.79 -18.71 -0.27
C ARG A 163 -2.35 -19.18 -0.19
N THR A 164 -1.42 -18.51 -0.85
CA THR A 164 0.01 -18.78 -0.81
C THR A 164 0.59 -18.54 0.58
N TRP A 165 0.20 -17.44 1.25
CA TRP A 165 0.59 -17.16 2.63
C TRP A 165 0.12 -18.25 3.59
N ARG A 166 -1.10 -18.76 3.43
CA ARG A 166 -1.58 -19.90 4.22
C ARG A 166 -0.76 -21.17 3.94
N MET A 167 -0.39 -21.43 2.70
CA MET A 167 0.47 -22.57 2.35
C MET A 167 1.85 -22.46 3.00
N MET A 168 2.44 -21.26 3.06
CA MET A 168 3.69 -21.05 3.81
C MET A 168 3.53 -21.41 5.29
N LYS A 169 2.47 -20.95 5.95
CA LYS A 169 2.15 -21.30 7.34
C LYS A 169 1.93 -22.80 7.54
N LYS A 170 1.32 -23.47 6.57
CA LYS A 170 1.12 -24.95 6.56
C LYS A 170 2.45 -25.69 6.53
N CYS A 171 3.46 -25.14 5.87
CA CYS A 171 4.80 -25.74 5.79
C CYS A 171 5.66 -25.50 7.04
N CYS A 172 5.19 -24.71 8.00
CA CYS A 172 5.87 -24.52 9.27
C CYS A 172 5.63 -25.70 10.22
N LYS A 173 6.60 -25.95 11.10
CA LYS A 173 6.44 -26.91 12.22
C LYS A 173 5.22 -26.53 13.06
N LYS A 174 4.39 -27.48 13.42
CA LYS A 174 3.10 -27.25 14.10
C LYS A 174 3.22 -26.54 15.44
N GLU A 175 4.32 -26.74 16.13
CA GLU A 175 4.65 -26.09 17.42
C GLU A 175 5.12 -24.64 17.25
N GLN A 176 5.42 -24.20 16.03
CA GLN A 176 5.81 -22.82 15.77
C GLN A 176 4.58 -21.91 15.63
N ALA A 177 4.66 -20.73 16.26
CA ALA A 177 3.57 -19.77 16.27
C ALA A 177 3.17 -19.29 14.85
N LEU A 178 4.13 -19.27 13.91
CA LEU A 178 3.89 -18.90 12.51
C LEU A 178 2.94 -19.87 11.79
N SER A 179 2.83 -21.14 12.24
CA SER A 179 1.91 -22.11 11.63
C SER A 179 0.43 -21.80 11.84
N LYS A 180 0.10 -20.98 12.86
CA LYS A 180 -1.29 -20.65 13.25
C LYS A 180 -2.04 -19.89 12.16
N PHE A 181 -3.32 -20.14 12.06
CA PHE A 181 -4.26 -19.37 11.26
C PHE A 181 -4.58 -18.03 11.97
N SER A 182 -4.36 -16.90 11.33
CA SER A 182 -4.38 -15.60 12.00
C SER A 182 -5.68 -14.82 11.85
N THR A 183 -6.48 -15.09 10.80
CA THR A 183 -7.68 -14.30 10.53
C THR A 183 -8.84 -14.67 11.44
N GLY A 184 -9.05 -15.96 11.69
CA GLY A 184 -10.25 -16.48 12.32
C GLY A 184 -11.40 -16.69 11.31
N ASN A 185 -12.32 -17.58 11.63
CA ASN A 185 -13.52 -17.86 10.86
C ASN A 185 -14.59 -18.51 11.77
N TYR A 186 -15.73 -18.93 11.21
CA TYR A 186 -16.76 -19.63 11.99
C TYR A 186 -16.26 -20.89 12.67
N ASP A 187 -15.37 -21.66 12.05
CA ASP A 187 -14.87 -22.94 12.61
C ASP A 187 -14.01 -22.72 13.86
N THR A 188 -13.28 -21.59 13.92
CA THR A 188 -12.38 -21.30 15.05
C THR A 188 -13.00 -20.40 16.11
N LEU A 189 -13.99 -19.54 15.77
CA LEU A 189 -14.51 -18.50 16.66
C LEU A 189 -15.98 -18.67 17.04
N ARG A 190 -16.80 -19.39 16.25
CA ARG A 190 -18.23 -19.59 16.54
C ARG A 190 -18.44 -20.80 17.42
N ARG A 191 -18.12 -20.66 18.71
CA ARG A 191 -18.22 -21.74 19.70
C ARG A 191 -18.60 -21.22 21.09
N ASP A 192 -19.14 -22.10 21.90
CA ASP A 192 -19.46 -21.77 23.30
C ASP A 192 -18.17 -21.41 24.06
N GLY A 193 -18.23 -20.39 24.90
CA GLY A 193 -17.12 -19.94 25.73
C GLY A 193 -16.15 -18.95 25.07
N ILE A 194 -16.30 -18.64 23.79
CA ILE A 194 -15.37 -17.73 23.07
C ILE A 194 -15.33 -16.33 23.69
N TRP A 195 -16.47 -15.84 24.21
CA TRP A 195 -16.54 -14.56 24.89
C TRP A 195 -15.72 -14.54 26.18
N GLU A 196 -15.87 -15.58 27.00
CA GLU A 196 -15.12 -15.74 28.25
C GLU A 196 -13.61 -15.83 27.97
N GLU A 197 -13.22 -16.62 26.98
CA GLU A 197 -11.82 -16.77 26.58
C GLU A 197 -11.23 -15.46 26.06
N MET A 198 -11.97 -14.72 25.23
CA MET A 198 -11.56 -13.41 24.75
C MET A 198 -11.33 -12.42 25.90
N LYS A 199 -12.25 -12.39 26.89
CA LYS A 199 -12.08 -11.56 28.09
C LYS A 199 -10.86 -11.96 28.91
N GLU A 200 -10.64 -13.26 29.10
CA GLU A 200 -9.44 -13.77 29.76
C GLU A 200 -8.19 -13.38 28.98
N PHE A 201 -8.19 -13.58 27.66
CA PHE A 201 -7.09 -13.20 26.79
C PHE A 201 -6.77 -11.70 26.91
N TRP A 202 -7.78 -10.83 26.84
CA TRP A 202 -7.60 -9.40 27.04
C TRP A 202 -7.02 -9.07 28.42
N SER A 203 -7.61 -9.59 29.49
CA SER A 203 -7.21 -9.27 30.88
C SER A 203 -5.79 -9.72 31.21
N ARG A 204 -5.31 -10.83 30.61
CA ARG A 204 -3.96 -11.36 30.83
C ARG A 204 -2.92 -10.77 29.93
N LYS A 205 -3.26 -10.44 28.68
CA LYS A 205 -2.30 -10.08 27.65
C LYS A 205 -2.18 -8.56 27.45
N TYR A 206 -3.29 -7.79 27.61
CA TYR A 206 -3.32 -6.34 27.37
C TYR A 206 -2.92 -5.57 28.62
N SER A 207 -1.61 -5.44 28.82
CA SER A 207 -1.03 -4.74 29.96
C SER A 207 -0.12 -3.59 29.52
N SER A 208 -0.02 -2.54 30.33
CA SER A 208 0.70 -1.30 30.00
C SER A 208 2.18 -1.51 29.69
N ASP A 209 2.83 -2.48 30.32
CA ASP A 209 4.25 -2.84 30.07
C ASP A 209 4.49 -3.47 28.70
N LYS A 210 3.43 -3.97 28.03
CA LYS A 210 3.47 -4.47 26.65
C LYS A 210 3.06 -3.43 25.62
N MET A 211 2.69 -2.22 26.03
CA MET A 211 2.14 -1.19 25.16
C MET A 211 3.13 -0.07 24.87
N CYS A 212 3.06 0.43 23.64
CA CYS A 212 3.70 1.66 23.21
C CYS A 212 2.63 2.61 22.68
N VAL A 213 2.62 3.86 23.17
CA VAL A 213 1.72 4.91 22.66
C VAL A 213 2.53 5.98 21.95
N VAL A 214 2.04 6.41 20.78
CA VAL A 214 2.60 7.52 20.01
C VAL A 214 1.53 8.59 19.88
N ILE A 215 1.86 9.82 20.28
CA ILE A 215 1.01 10.99 20.11
C ILE A 215 1.70 11.95 19.15
N TYR A 216 1.04 12.26 18.03
CA TYR A 216 1.53 13.20 17.02
C TYR A 216 0.55 14.36 16.89
N GLY A 217 0.97 15.55 17.32
CA GLY A 217 0.09 16.70 17.40
C GLY A 217 0.78 18.03 17.09
N ASN A 218 -0.06 19.08 16.88
CA ASN A 218 0.39 20.42 16.56
C ASN A 218 0.66 21.29 17.80
N LYS A 219 0.41 20.78 19.01
CA LYS A 219 0.69 21.45 20.27
C LYS A 219 2.15 21.26 20.69
N SER A 220 2.59 22.02 21.68
CA SER A 220 3.92 21.85 22.27
C SER A 220 4.10 20.47 22.91
N PRO A 221 5.34 19.95 23.02
CA PRO A 221 5.58 18.66 23.68
C PRO A 221 5.02 18.58 25.10
N GLY A 222 5.05 19.68 25.86
CA GLY A 222 4.47 19.74 27.21
C GLY A 222 2.95 19.52 27.23
N GLU A 223 2.22 20.21 26.35
CA GLU A 223 0.77 20.03 26.21
C GLU A 223 0.40 18.64 25.71
N LEU A 224 1.16 18.06 24.77
CA LEU A 224 0.93 16.70 24.30
C LEU A 224 1.23 15.66 25.38
N LYS A 225 2.20 15.94 26.27
CA LYS A 225 2.54 15.09 27.40
C LYS A 225 1.40 14.97 28.41
N GLU A 226 0.62 16.03 28.62
CA GLU A 226 -0.57 16.00 29.50
C GLU A 226 -1.60 14.96 29.01
N LEU A 227 -1.71 14.75 27.69
CA LEU A 227 -2.62 13.75 27.09
C LEU A 227 -2.21 12.31 27.46
N LEU A 228 -0.93 12.06 27.75
CA LEU A 228 -0.48 10.74 28.21
C LEU A 228 -1.12 10.33 29.54
N GLY A 229 -1.54 11.29 30.37
CA GLY A 229 -2.28 11.03 31.60
C GLY A 229 -3.60 10.24 31.37
N LYS A 230 -4.17 10.33 30.16
CA LYS A 230 -5.35 9.54 29.79
C LYS A 230 -5.07 8.02 29.79
N PHE A 231 -3.81 7.60 29.64
CA PHE A 231 -3.39 6.18 29.62
C PHE A 231 -2.92 5.64 30.97
N GLU A 232 -2.77 6.48 32.02
CA GLU A 232 -2.27 6.03 33.34
C GLU A 232 -3.15 4.95 34.00
N GLY A 233 -4.46 4.92 33.67
CA GLY A 233 -5.39 3.93 34.17
C GLY A 233 -5.29 2.54 33.53
N VAL A 234 -4.46 2.36 32.50
CA VAL A 234 -4.22 1.03 31.92
C VAL A 234 -3.47 0.15 32.93
N LEU A 235 -3.99 -1.03 33.20
CA LEU A 235 -3.44 -1.91 34.20
C LEU A 235 -2.05 -2.43 33.83
N LYS A 236 -1.16 -2.48 34.82
CA LYS A 236 0.16 -3.08 34.67
C LYS A 236 0.05 -4.59 34.80
N GLY A 237 0.81 -5.31 34.02
CA GLY A 237 0.86 -6.77 34.09
C GLY A 237 1.43 -7.28 35.42
N HIS A 238 0.93 -8.41 35.85
CA HIS A 238 1.34 -9.02 37.12
C HIS A 238 2.68 -9.75 37.08
N GLY A 239 3.47 -9.61 35.99
CA GLY A 239 4.83 -10.15 35.90
C GLY A 239 4.94 -11.68 35.74
N GLU A 240 3.82 -12.41 35.75
CA GLU A 240 3.84 -13.88 35.68
C GLU A 240 4.04 -14.42 34.25
N ASP A 241 3.79 -13.62 33.21
CA ASP A 241 4.01 -14.03 31.81
C ASP A 241 5.49 -13.94 31.36
N SER A 242 6.43 -13.63 32.26
CA SER A 242 7.87 -13.77 31.99
C SER A 242 8.33 -15.23 31.84
N CYS A 243 7.45 -16.18 32.15
CA CYS A 243 7.75 -17.61 32.14
C CYS A 243 7.83 -18.26 30.75
N ASP A 244 7.31 -17.62 29.70
CA ASP A 244 7.39 -18.16 28.32
C ASP A 244 8.65 -17.72 27.56
N LYS A 245 9.52 -16.91 28.19
CA LYS A 245 10.91 -16.72 27.74
C LYS A 245 11.82 -17.91 28.15
N LYS A 246 11.31 -19.12 28.15
CA LYS A 246 12.19 -20.27 28.06
C LYS A 246 12.91 -20.16 26.73
N ASP A 247 14.22 -19.85 26.82
CA ASP A 247 15.24 -19.96 25.78
C ASP A 247 14.78 -20.72 24.52
N ARG A 248 13.92 -20.14 23.69
CA ARG A 248 13.76 -20.54 22.29
C ARG A 248 14.99 -20.00 21.58
N LYS A 249 16.17 -20.57 21.90
CA LYS A 249 17.35 -20.34 21.09
C LYS A 249 17.06 -20.97 19.73
N CYS A 250 16.62 -20.12 18.80
CA CYS A 250 16.72 -20.43 17.39
C CYS A 250 18.21 -20.59 17.09
N ARG A 251 18.70 -21.84 17.08
CA ARG A 251 20.09 -22.15 16.77
C ARG A 251 20.21 -22.38 15.27
N LEU A 252 20.21 -21.29 14.51
CA LEU A 252 20.36 -21.35 13.06
C LEU A 252 21.69 -21.98 12.64
N ASP A 253 22.74 -21.80 13.45
CA ASP A 253 24.05 -22.45 13.34
C ASP A 253 23.99 -23.98 13.51
N GLU A 254 22.97 -24.50 14.21
CA GLU A 254 22.72 -25.95 14.37
C GLU A 254 21.71 -26.48 13.31
N GLY A 255 21.43 -25.75 12.22
CA GLY A 255 20.52 -26.19 11.16
C GLY A 255 19.02 -26.03 11.48
N TRP A 256 18.68 -25.25 12.52
CA TRP A 256 17.27 -25.01 12.87
C TRP A 256 16.53 -24.24 11.75
N SER A 257 15.29 -24.62 11.47
CA SER A 257 14.36 -23.93 10.57
C SER A 257 12.96 -23.89 11.17
N VAL A 258 12.20 -22.81 10.89
CA VAL A 258 10.78 -22.73 11.23
C VAL A 258 9.95 -23.71 10.41
N PHE A 259 10.45 -24.09 9.23
CA PHE A 259 9.79 -25.02 8.34
C PHE A 259 10.00 -26.48 8.76
N ASP A 260 8.99 -27.30 8.48
CA ASP A 260 9.02 -28.74 8.71
C ASP A 260 9.88 -29.42 7.64
N GLU A 261 10.68 -30.43 8.04
CA GLU A 261 11.56 -31.18 7.16
C GLU A 261 10.81 -31.95 6.06
N GLU A 262 9.51 -32.21 6.27
CA GLU A 262 8.64 -32.79 5.25
C GLU A 262 8.55 -31.93 3.98
N TYR A 263 8.67 -30.58 4.13
CA TYR A 263 8.52 -29.62 3.04
C TYR A 263 9.84 -29.04 2.54
N THR A 264 10.94 -29.20 3.27
CA THR A 264 12.23 -28.61 2.87
C THR A 264 12.87 -29.39 1.72
N ASN A 265 13.57 -28.67 0.83
CA ASN A 265 14.19 -29.18 -0.40
C ASN A 265 13.25 -30.01 -1.29
N ARG A 266 11.96 -29.61 -1.33
CA ARG A 266 10.94 -30.28 -2.15
C ARG A 266 10.17 -29.30 -3.00
N TRP A 267 9.68 -29.76 -4.14
CA TRP A 267 8.70 -29.04 -4.94
C TRP A 267 7.32 -29.11 -4.30
N ILE A 268 6.81 -27.94 -3.86
CA ILE A 268 5.44 -27.84 -3.39
C ILE A 268 4.65 -27.13 -4.50
N ARG A 269 3.83 -27.89 -5.21
CA ARG A 269 3.02 -27.39 -6.32
C ARG A 269 1.73 -26.83 -5.76
N ILE A 270 1.37 -25.62 -6.16
CA ILE A 270 0.16 -24.94 -5.70
C ILE A 270 -0.68 -24.55 -6.91
N GLN A 271 -1.97 -24.92 -6.89
CA GLN A 271 -2.92 -24.51 -7.92
C GLN A 271 -3.45 -23.10 -7.61
N PRO A 272 -3.10 -22.08 -8.40
CA PRO A 272 -3.65 -20.74 -8.24
C PRO A 272 -5.05 -20.64 -8.86
N ILE A 273 -5.79 -19.58 -8.47
CA ILE A 273 -7.06 -19.20 -9.08
C ILE A 273 -6.81 -18.45 -10.40
N ALA A 274 -5.97 -17.40 -10.33
CA ALA A 274 -5.50 -16.74 -11.53
C ALA A 274 -4.54 -17.62 -12.33
N ASP A 275 -4.46 -17.43 -13.64
CA ASP A 275 -3.47 -18.12 -14.46
C ASP A 275 -2.10 -17.44 -14.39
N THR A 276 -1.58 -17.38 -13.17
CA THR A 276 -0.23 -16.85 -12.87
C THR A 276 0.76 -17.99 -12.72
N ARG A 277 2.04 -17.70 -12.92
CA ARG A 277 3.13 -18.66 -12.85
C ARG A 277 4.27 -18.07 -12.03
N SER A 278 4.60 -18.69 -10.91
CA SER A 278 5.70 -18.22 -10.09
C SER A 278 6.41 -19.36 -9.34
N ILE A 279 7.66 -19.10 -9.00
CA ILE A 279 8.40 -19.85 -7.98
C ILE A 279 8.60 -18.93 -6.79
N MET A 280 8.28 -19.40 -5.60
CA MET A 280 8.56 -18.71 -4.35
C MET A 280 9.52 -19.59 -3.54
N VAL A 281 10.71 -19.06 -3.28
CA VAL A 281 11.74 -19.69 -2.45
C VAL A 281 11.73 -19.03 -1.10
N MET A 282 11.54 -19.82 -0.05
CA MET A 282 11.47 -19.33 1.34
C MET A 282 12.53 -20.02 2.19
N MET A 283 13.20 -19.25 3.03
CA MET A 283 14.22 -19.77 3.93
C MET A 283 14.22 -19.04 5.26
N THR A 284 14.52 -19.77 6.32
CA THR A 284 14.67 -19.18 7.67
C THR A 284 16.05 -18.59 7.80
N VAL A 285 16.11 -17.32 8.24
CA VAL A 285 17.34 -16.60 8.48
C VAL A 285 17.32 -15.95 9.86
N GLU A 286 18.43 -15.36 10.31
CA GLU A 286 18.49 -14.66 11.58
C GLU A 286 17.58 -13.42 11.55
N SER A 287 17.05 -13.06 12.72
CA SER A 287 16.10 -11.94 12.85
C SER A 287 16.69 -10.63 12.32
N GLY A 288 16.02 -10.01 11.35
CA GLY A 288 16.37 -8.70 10.82
C GLY A 288 16.34 -7.62 11.90
N TYR A 289 15.47 -7.75 12.92
CA TYR A 289 15.47 -6.86 14.09
C TYR A 289 16.78 -6.85 14.88
N LYS A 290 17.60 -7.91 14.78
CA LYS A 290 18.92 -8.00 15.40
C LYS A 290 20.03 -7.48 14.50
N MET A 291 19.84 -7.58 13.18
CA MET A 291 20.87 -7.30 12.18
C MET A 291 20.71 -5.94 11.48
N PHE A 292 19.71 -5.14 11.84
CA PHE A 292 19.36 -3.89 11.15
C PHE A 292 20.53 -2.87 11.10
N LYS A 293 21.47 -2.90 12.04
CA LYS A 293 22.53 -1.90 12.12
C LYS A 293 23.50 -1.93 10.93
N ASN A 294 23.85 -3.12 10.46
CA ASN A 294 24.72 -3.31 9.28
C ASN A 294 23.90 -3.68 8.03
N ASN A 295 22.64 -4.01 8.21
CA ASN A 295 21.62 -4.32 7.18
C ASN A 295 22.11 -5.29 6.07
N PRO A 296 22.64 -6.47 6.43
CA PRO A 296 23.19 -7.41 5.47
C PRO A 296 22.13 -7.97 4.50
N TYR A 297 20.87 -8.06 4.94
CA TYR A 297 19.77 -8.53 4.08
C TYR A 297 19.47 -7.53 2.97
N GLU A 298 19.47 -6.25 3.25
CA GLU A 298 19.29 -5.21 2.24
C GLU A 298 20.42 -5.24 1.22
N TYR A 299 21.67 -5.50 1.66
CA TYR A 299 22.79 -5.71 0.74
C TYR A 299 22.53 -6.91 -0.19
N VAL A 300 22.13 -8.05 0.36
CA VAL A 300 21.88 -9.27 -0.43
C VAL A 300 20.70 -9.08 -1.39
N LEU A 301 19.59 -8.51 -0.93
CA LEU A 301 18.42 -8.21 -1.76
C LEU A 301 18.77 -7.23 -2.88
N ASN A 302 19.57 -6.21 -2.59
CA ASN A 302 20.05 -5.28 -3.59
C ASN A 302 20.79 -5.99 -4.72
N MET A 303 21.68 -6.93 -4.37
CA MET A 303 22.45 -7.71 -5.35
C MET A 303 21.56 -8.66 -6.17
N ILE A 304 20.54 -9.25 -5.55
CA ILE A 304 19.60 -10.17 -6.24
C ILE A 304 18.71 -9.40 -7.21
N LEU A 305 18.13 -8.27 -6.78
CA LEU A 305 17.02 -7.60 -7.46
C LEU A 305 17.45 -6.60 -8.54
N ARG A 306 18.74 -6.20 -8.57
CA ARG A 306 19.20 -5.22 -9.55
C ARG A 306 19.10 -5.77 -10.99
N ASN A 307 18.71 -4.88 -11.91
CA ASN A 307 18.46 -5.24 -13.33
C ASN A 307 19.66 -4.99 -14.27
N ASP A 308 20.85 -4.82 -13.73
CA ASP A 308 22.08 -4.74 -14.54
C ASP A 308 22.77 -6.11 -14.69
N SER A 309 23.86 -6.14 -15.45
CA SER A 309 24.60 -7.36 -15.76
C SER A 309 25.17 -8.12 -14.54
N LYS A 310 25.18 -7.49 -13.36
CA LYS A 310 25.64 -8.09 -12.10
C LYS A 310 24.51 -8.69 -11.29
N GLY A 311 23.26 -8.34 -11.60
CA GLY A 311 22.08 -8.76 -10.87
C GLY A 311 21.56 -10.13 -11.27
N PHE A 312 21.09 -10.90 -10.28
CA PHE A 312 20.41 -12.16 -10.56
C PHE A 312 19.14 -11.95 -11.41
N ALA A 313 18.32 -10.96 -11.07
CA ALA A 313 17.06 -10.67 -11.76
C ALA A 313 17.30 -10.40 -13.26
N CYS A 314 18.31 -9.61 -13.61
CA CYS A 314 18.65 -9.35 -15.01
C CYS A 314 19.07 -10.62 -15.73
N LYS A 315 19.94 -11.43 -15.12
CA LYS A 315 20.45 -12.68 -15.69
C LYS A 315 19.32 -13.64 -16.05
N VAL A 316 18.41 -13.95 -15.11
CA VAL A 316 17.33 -14.92 -15.36
C VAL A 316 16.25 -14.37 -16.30
N LYS A 317 16.08 -13.04 -16.35
CA LYS A 317 15.22 -12.38 -17.33
C LYS A 317 15.83 -12.46 -18.75
N ASP A 318 17.12 -12.24 -18.91
CA ASP A 318 17.81 -12.40 -20.20
C ASP A 318 17.83 -13.85 -20.71
N MET A 319 17.83 -14.83 -19.79
CA MET A 319 17.65 -16.26 -20.13
C MET A 319 16.19 -16.57 -20.55
N GLY A 320 15.26 -15.61 -20.42
CA GLY A 320 13.85 -15.79 -20.73
C GLY A 320 13.10 -16.68 -19.75
N LEU A 321 13.62 -16.88 -18.52
CA LEU A 321 13.01 -17.72 -17.50
C LEU A 321 11.97 -17.00 -16.68
N VAL A 322 12.20 -15.72 -16.39
CA VAL A 322 11.33 -14.92 -15.51
C VAL A 322 10.86 -13.63 -16.20
N LEU A 323 9.74 -13.12 -15.76
CA LEU A 323 9.24 -11.78 -16.07
C LEU A 323 9.78 -10.77 -15.05
N GLU A 324 9.78 -11.15 -13.76
CA GLU A 324 10.17 -10.30 -12.65
C GLU A 324 10.72 -11.15 -11.50
N VAL A 325 11.55 -10.55 -10.66
CA VAL A 325 12.02 -11.11 -9.39
C VAL A 325 11.74 -10.12 -8.27
N GLU A 326 11.12 -10.58 -7.20
CA GLU A 326 10.84 -9.83 -5.98
C GLU A 326 11.55 -10.47 -4.79
N GLY A 327 11.82 -9.68 -3.77
CA GLY A 327 12.43 -10.18 -2.53
C GLY A 327 11.88 -9.45 -1.32
N ASP A 328 11.50 -10.22 -0.30
CA ASP A 328 10.93 -9.74 0.96
C ASP A 328 11.60 -10.39 2.16
N LEU A 329 11.62 -9.67 3.28
CA LEU A 329 12.06 -10.18 4.58
C LEU A 329 10.92 -10.03 5.59
N CYS A 330 10.35 -11.15 6.02
CA CYS A 330 9.34 -11.17 7.07
C CYS A 330 10.01 -11.32 8.44
N ASP A 331 10.11 -10.22 9.17
CA ASP A 331 10.81 -10.15 10.45
C ASP A 331 9.95 -10.60 11.63
N TYR A 332 10.55 -11.41 12.48
CA TYR A 332 10.04 -11.81 13.79
C TYR A 332 11.16 -11.67 14.83
N THR A 333 10.80 -11.68 16.12
CA THR A 333 11.75 -11.44 17.21
C THR A 333 12.92 -12.44 17.23
N ASP A 334 12.64 -13.69 16.96
CA ASP A 334 13.62 -14.76 17.09
C ASP A 334 14.33 -15.14 15.79
N TYR A 335 13.65 -14.98 14.65
CA TYR A 335 14.12 -15.31 13.31
C TYR A 335 13.42 -14.42 12.27
N SER A 336 13.85 -14.50 11.03
CA SER A 336 13.13 -13.94 9.88
C SER A 336 12.93 -15.00 8.80
N VAL A 337 11.96 -14.78 7.92
CA VAL A 337 11.75 -15.57 6.72
C VAL A 337 12.10 -14.71 5.51
N MET A 338 13.17 -15.09 4.82
CA MET A 338 13.54 -14.49 3.54
C MET A 338 12.71 -15.15 2.44
N ILE A 339 12.11 -14.36 1.58
CA ILE A 339 11.25 -14.79 0.46
C ILE A 339 11.82 -14.22 -0.83
N ILE A 340 12.10 -15.08 -1.81
CA ILE A 340 12.46 -14.67 -3.18
C ILE A 340 11.38 -15.21 -4.11
N THR A 341 10.64 -14.32 -4.77
CA THR A 341 9.59 -14.67 -5.72
C THR A 341 10.07 -14.42 -7.14
N MET A 342 10.00 -15.43 -7.99
CA MET A 342 10.32 -15.36 -9.40
C MET A 342 9.03 -15.55 -10.21
N HIS A 343 8.53 -14.50 -10.83
CA HIS A 343 7.39 -14.56 -11.75
C HIS A 343 7.85 -15.16 -13.08
N LEU A 344 7.40 -16.37 -13.37
CA LEU A 344 7.89 -17.14 -14.50
C LEU A 344 7.27 -16.71 -15.81
N SER A 345 8.08 -16.74 -16.86
CA SER A 345 7.58 -16.77 -18.23
C SER A 345 6.99 -18.15 -18.57
N ALA A 346 6.24 -18.28 -19.66
CA ALA A 346 5.76 -19.57 -20.15
C ALA A 346 6.91 -20.54 -20.46
N ALA A 347 8.06 -20.02 -20.88
CA ALA A 347 9.27 -20.81 -21.10
C ALA A 347 9.93 -21.22 -19.77
N GLY A 348 9.96 -20.32 -18.79
CA GLY A 348 10.47 -20.60 -17.44
C GLY A 348 9.61 -21.61 -16.69
N ASN A 349 8.29 -21.53 -16.84
CA ASN A 349 7.37 -22.49 -16.23
C ASN A 349 7.58 -23.94 -16.71
N LYS A 350 8.12 -24.11 -17.93
CA LYS A 350 8.56 -25.43 -18.44
C LYS A 350 9.95 -25.84 -17.93
N ARG A 351 10.72 -24.92 -17.36
CA ARG A 351 12.08 -25.11 -16.86
C ARG A 351 12.27 -24.57 -15.43
N PRO A 352 11.34 -24.86 -14.51
CA PRO A 352 11.33 -24.22 -13.17
C PRO A 352 12.60 -24.55 -12.37
N LYS A 353 13.14 -25.77 -12.52
CA LYS A 353 14.39 -26.19 -11.85
C LYS A 353 15.58 -25.34 -12.26
N GLU A 354 15.66 -24.91 -13.53
CA GLU A 354 16.74 -24.08 -14.04
C GLU A 354 16.75 -22.69 -13.35
N ALA A 355 15.58 -22.07 -13.16
CA ALA A 355 15.49 -20.78 -12.47
C ALA A 355 15.96 -20.88 -11.00
N VAL A 356 15.56 -21.95 -10.29
CA VAL A 356 16.00 -22.19 -8.90
C VAL A 356 17.50 -22.51 -8.84
N LEU A 357 18.02 -23.28 -9.80
CA LEU A 357 19.46 -23.60 -9.89
C LEU A 357 20.31 -22.33 -10.10
N GLU A 358 19.85 -21.43 -10.95
CA GLU A 358 20.56 -20.16 -11.18
C GLU A 358 20.57 -19.27 -9.92
N LEU A 359 19.53 -19.31 -9.06
CA LEU A 359 19.55 -18.62 -7.78
C LEU A 359 20.63 -19.21 -6.84
N VAL A 360 20.72 -20.54 -6.74
CA VAL A 360 21.75 -21.18 -5.93
C VAL A 360 23.16 -20.83 -6.43
N LYS A 361 23.39 -20.91 -7.74
CA LYS A 361 24.67 -20.51 -8.35
C LYS A 361 25.00 -19.07 -8.03
N TYR A 362 24.04 -18.17 -8.21
CA TYR A 362 24.24 -16.76 -7.95
C TYR A 362 24.62 -16.49 -6.49
N LEU A 363 23.86 -17.05 -5.53
CA LEU A 363 24.16 -16.90 -4.10
C LEU A 363 25.56 -17.43 -3.74
N LYS A 364 25.98 -18.57 -4.31
CA LYS A 364 27.33 -19.14 -4.05
C LYS A 364 28.47 -18.27 -4.60
N THR A 365 28.20 -17.43 -5.59
CA THR A 365 29.20 -16.63 -6.29
C THR A 365 29.01 -15.12 -6.16
N MET A 366 27.98 -14.70 -5.47
CA MET A 366 27.67 -13.31 -5.25
C MET A 366 28.85 -12.58 -4.58
N PRO A 367 29.33 -11.48 -5.15
CA PRO A 367 30.44 -10.73 -4.56
C PRO A 367 30.03 -10.08 -3.25
N VAL A 368 30.86 -10.20 -2.23
CA VAL A 368 30.75 -9.45 -0.97
C VAL A 368 31.94 -8.50 -0.88
N CYS A 369 31.73 -7.24 -1.22
CA CYS A 369 32.79 -6.26 -1.29
C CYS A 369 32.40 -4.92 -0.64
N LEU A 370 33.41 -4.21 -0.17
CA LEU A 370 33.28 -2.92 0.48
C LEU A 370 32.71 -1.85 -0.46
N ASP A 371 33.09 -1.87 -1.73
CA ASP A 371 32.68 -0.80 -2.68
C ASP A 371 31.17 -0.81 -2.93
N GLU A 372 30.58 -1.98 -3.17
CA GLU A 372 29.11 -2.10 -3.33
C GLU A 372 28.37 -1.73 -2.05
N TYR A 373 28.90 -2.13 -0.88
CA TYR A 373 28.31 -1.76 0.41
C TYR A 373 28.40 -0.25 0.65
N ALA A 374 29.53 0.37 0.37
CA ALA A 374 29.73 1.81 0.53
C ALA A 374 28.81 2.63 -0.39
N GLU A 375 28.61 2.18 -1.64
CA GLU A 375 27.64 2.78 -2.55
C GLU A 375 26.21 2.67 -2.00
N LEU A 376 25.82 1.49 -1.50
CA LEU A 376 24.50 1.30 -0.91
C LEU A 376 24.32 2.16 0.36
N GLN A 377 25.33 2.21 1.23
CA GLN A 377 25.34 3.09 2.42
C GLN A 377 25.16 4.55 2.02
N LYS A 378 25.89 5.04 1.02
CA LYS A 378 25.81 6.41 0.54
C LYS A 378 24.42 6.73 0.01
N ARG A 379 23.85 5.86 -0.83
CA ARG A 379 22.49 6.00 -1.36
C ARG A 379 21.43 6.00 -0.25
N SER A 380 21.52 5.06 0.68
CA SER A 380 20.58 4.95 1.81
C SER A 380 20.59 6.19 2.69
N ARG A 381 21.79 6.74 3.00
CA ARG A 381 21.92 8.01 3.73
C ARG A 381 21.29 9.19 2.97
N TYR A 382 21.45 9.21 1.66
CA TYR A 382 20.89 10.28 0.83
C TYR A 382 19.36 10.18 0.78
N LEU A 383 18.81 8.97 0.63
CA LEU A 383 17.37 8.74 0.66
C LEU A 383 16.79 9.13 2.02
N PHE A 384 17.40 8.71 3.13
CA PHE A 384 16.97 9.11 4.47
C PHE A 384 17.04 10.61 4.70
N LYS A 385 18.08 11.29 4.20
CA LYS A 385 18.21 12.75 4.30
C LYS A 385 17.00 13.48 3.73
N TYR A 386 16.39 12.96 2.68
CA TYR A 386 15.23 13.52 1.99
C TYR A 386 13.98 12.63 2.12
N ASP A 387 13.97 11.77 3.13
CA ASP A 387 12.77 10.98 3.47
C ASP A 387 11.64 11.93 3.87
N GLU A 388 10.48 11.72 3.25
CA GLU A 388 9.32 12.59 3.41
C GLU A 388 8.38 12.01 4.47
N LYS A 389 7.67 12.90 5.15
CA LYS A 389 6.69 12.48 6.15
C LYS A 389 5.50 11.78 5.48
N ASP A 390 5.12 10.66 6.07
CA ASP A 390 3.86 10.00 5.76
C ASP A 390 2.66 10.81 6.29
N ASP A 391 1.47 10.37 5.91
CA ASP A 391 0.22 10.78 6.58
C ASP A 391 0.35 10.58 8.10
N PRO A 392 -0.11 11.52 8.94
CA PRO A 392 0.05 11.44 10.39
C PRO A 392 -0.44 10.13 11.00
N MET A 393 -1.53 9.57 10.48
CA MET A 393 -2.09 8.31 10.94
C MET A 393 -1.14 7.13 10.66
N TYR A 394 -0.59 7.06 9.44
CA TYR A 394 0.37 6.00 9.08
C TYR A 394 1.73 6.19 9.73
N GLN A 395 2.17 7.44 9.91
CA GLN A 395 3.41 7.75 10.62
C GLN A 395 3.34 7.28 12.09
N THR A 396 2.27 7.59 12.82
CA THR A 396 2.10 7.14 14.20
C THR A 396 1.99 5.63 14.31
N LYS A 397 1.26 4.99 13.39
CA LYS A 397 1.18 3.52 13.28
C LYS A 397 2.57 2.91 13.16
N ARG A 398 3.36 3.35 12.17
CA ARG A 398 4.72 2.84 11.87
C ARG A 398 5.62 3.00 13.10
N VAL A 399 5.65 4.18 13.68
CA VAL A 399 6.49 4.47 14.85
C VAL A 399 6.06 3.63 16.06
N ALA A 400 4.76 3.49 16.34
CA ALA A 400 4.26 2.69 17.47
C ALA A 400 4.62 1.20 17.34
N VAL A 401 4.56 0.65 16.12
CA VAL A 401 4.99 -0.72 15.84
C VAL A 401 6.51 -0.84 15.99
N ASN A 402 7.29 0.09 15.40
CA ASN A 402 8.75 0.07 15.45
C ASN A 402 9.27 0.15 16.90
N MET A 403 8.60 0.90 17.78
CA MET A 403 8.94 0.95 19.22
C MET A 403 8.83 -0.42 19.91
N GLN A 404 8.13 -1.40 19.34
CA GLN A 404 8.09 -2.76 19.89
C GLN A 404 9.35 -3.57 19.58
N PHE A 405 10.03 -3.26 18.47
CA PHE A 405 11.06 -4.11 17.89
C PHE A 405 12.44 -3.48 17.83
N TYR A 406 12.50 -2.14 17.71
CA TYR A 406 13.74 -1.40 17.58
C TYR A 406 14.01 -0.51 18.80
N PRO A 407 15.28 -0.15 19.06
CA PRO A 407 15.60 0.92 20.01
C PRO A 407 14.88 2.20 19.59
N VAL A 408 14.46 3.00 20.57
CA VAL A 408 13.71 4.23 20.31
C VAL A 408 14.50 5.23 19.45
N GLU A 409 15.82 5.20 19.53
CA GLU A 409 16.72 6.01 18.71
C GLU A 409 16.57 5.72 17.21
N ASN A 410 16.28 4.45 16.86
CA ASN A 410 16.23 3.95 15.48
C ASN A 410 14.82 3.70 14.93
N VAL A 411 13.78 4.18 15.59
CA VAL A 411 12.39 3.94 15.15
C VAL A 411 12.07 4.56 13.79
N LEU A 412 12.85 5.55 13.32
CA LEU A 412 12.68 6.21 12.03
C LEU A 412 13.71 5.76 10.99
N ASP A 413 14.92 5.37 11.39
CA ASP A 413 16.04 5.18 10.48
C ASP A 413 16.51 3.72 10.33
N HIS A 414 15.90 2.76 11.03
CA HIS A 414 16.33 1.35 11.03
C HIS A 414 16.51 0.74 9.63
N GLU A 415 15.67 1.09 8.65
CA GLU A 415 15.77 0.64 7.26
C GLU A 415 16.97 1.25 6.52
N HIS A 416 17.48 2.38 7.02
CA HIS A 416 18.59 3.13 6.44
C HIS A 416 19.92 2.94 7.19
N CYS A 417 19.93 2.08 8.20
CA CYS A 417 21.14 1.82 8.98
C CYS A 417 22.14 0.98 8.18
N PHE A 418 23.33 1.52 7.99
CA PHE A 418 24.50 0.87 7.41
C PHE A 418 25.72 1.40 8.22
N GLU A 419 25.86 0.94 9.50
CA GLU A 419 26.87 1.51 10.39
C GLU A 419 28.29 1.18 9.91
N ARG A 420 28.52 -0.11 9.59
CA ARG A 420 29.85 -0.56 9.12
C ARG A 420 29.73 -1.75 8.18
N PHE A 421 30.69 -1.84 7.26
CA PHE A 421 30.86 -3.05 6.46
C PHE A 421 31.40 -4.20 7.33
N ASP A 422 30.67 -5.30 7.37
CA ASP A 422 31.10 -6.55 7.98
C ASP A 422 30.96 -7.67 6.93
N GLY A 423 32.06 -7.93 6.22
CA GLY A 423 32.05 -8.90 5.13
C GLY A 423 31.85 -10.34 5.61
N ASP A 424 32.15 -10.67 6.87
CA ASP A 424 31.94 -11.99 7.42
C ASP A 424 30.48 -12.19 7.80
N GLU A 425 29.83 -11.15 8.35
CA GLU A 425 28.39 -11.14 8.62
C GLU A 425 27.59 -11.34 7.32
N ILE A 426 27.90 -10.57 6.28
CA ILE A 426 27.23 -10.69 4.97
C ILE A 426 27.49 -12.07 4.36
N ARG A 427 28.74 -12.57 4.37
CA ARG A 427 29.03 -13.93 3.89
C ARG A 427 28.28 -14.99 4.67
N GLY A 428 28.16 -14.84 5.99
CA GLY A 428 27.36 -15.73 6.84
C GLY A 428 25.90 -15.80 6.38
N VAL A 429 25.28 -14.65 6.12
CA VAL A 429 23.93 -14.56 5.58
C VAL A 429 23.82 -15.22 4.21
N VAL A 430 24.75 -14.94 3.29
CA VAL A 430 24.75 -15.52 1.94
C VAL A 430 24.91 -17.04 1.98
N LEU A 431 25.80 -17.57 2.82
CA LEU A 431 25.99 -19.02 2.98
C LEU A 431 24.75 -19.69 3.55
N LEU A 432 24.11 -19.04 4.53
CA LEU A 432 22.85 -19.53 5.09
C LEU A 432 21.74 -19.53 4.03
N MET A 433 21.65 -18.49 3.22
CA MET A 433 20.69 -18.40 2.11
C MET A 433 21.01 -19.40 0.99
N ALA A 434 22.27 -19.73 0.73
CA ALA A 434 22.68 -20.68 -0.29
C ALA A 434 22.49 -22.15 0.10
N ASP A 435 22.14 -22.43 1.35
CA ASP A 435 21.84 -23.79 1.84
C ASP A 435 20.42 -24.21 1.40
N PHE A 436 20.32 -24.69 0.19
CA PHE A 436 19.05 -25.13 -0.42
C PHE A 436 18.40 -26.31 0.31
N SER A 437 19.11 -27.03 1.17
CA SER A 437 18.55 -28.14 1.97
C SER A 437 17.45 -27.64 2.92
N ARG A 438 17.46 -26.35 3.25
CA ARG A 438 16.55 -25.66 4.17
C ARG A 438 15.45 -24.87 3.45
N TRP A 439 15.46 -24.85 2.12
CA TRP A 439 14.49 -24.10 1.34
C TRP A 439 13.14 -24.80 1.29
N VAL A 440 12.08 -24.01 1.44
CA VAL A 440 10.74 -24.39 1.00
C VAL A 440 10.47 -23.70 -0.34
N VAL A 441 10.14 -24.48 -1.37
CA VAL A 441 9.98 -23.98 -2.73
C VAL A 441 8.59 -24.28 -3.24
N PHE A 442 7.82 -23.19 -3.50
CA PHE A 442 6.53 -23.28 -4.16
C PHE A 442 6.68 -23.12 -5.67
N HIS A 443 6.05 -23.99 -6.42
CA HIS A 443 5.78 -23.82 -7.85
C HIS A 443 4.28 -23.57 -8.00
N ILE A 444 3.92 -22.34 -8.27
CA ILE A 444 2.54 -21.83 -8.34
C ILE A 444 2.20 -21.68 -9.81
N ALA A 445 1.43 -22.61 -10.37
CA ALA A 445 0.93 -22.55 -11.75
C ALA A 445 -0.20 -23.57 -11.91
N LYS A 446 -1.15 -23.32 -12.81
CA LYS A 446 -2.25 -24.25 -13.11
C LYS A 446 -1.76 -25.58 -13.68
N ASP A 447 -0.63 -25.56 -14.38
CA ASP A 447 0.00 -26.69 -15.05
C ASP A 447 1.30 -27.18 -14.34
N ALA A 448 1.51 -26.80 -13.07
CA ALA A 448 2.68 -27.21 -12.30
C ALA A 448 2.77 -28.74 -12.02
N GLY A 449 1.71 -29.49 -12.28
CA GLY A 449 1.63 -30.94 -12.13
C GLY A 449 0.39 -31.42 -11.37
N THR A 450 0.52 -32.46 -10.56
CA THR A 450 -0.61 -33.02 -9.80
C THR A 450 -0.83 -32.25 -8.49
N PHE A 451 -2.11 -32.05 -8.13
CA PHE A 451 -2.59 -31.38 -6.93
C PHE A 451 -3.53 -32.34 -6.18
N ASP A 452 -2.96 -33.36 -5.58
CA ASP A 452 -3.67 -34.47 -4.93
C ASP A 452 -4.01 -34.21 -3.45
N MET A 453 -3.54 -33.10 -2.90
CA MET A 453 -3.80 -32.68 -1.53
C MET A 453 -4.64 -31.40 -1.49
N ARG A 454 -5.29 -31.16 -0.34
CA ARG A 454 -6.07 -29.95 -0.11
C ARG A 454 -5.77 -29.39 1.30
N GLU A 455 -5.44 -28.10 1.36
CA GLU A 455 -5.27 -27.38 2.63
C GLU A 455 -6.65 -27.12 3.26
N GLU A 456 -6.73 -27.25 4.58
CA GLU A 456 -7.99 -27.40 5.30
C GLU A 456 -8.79 -26.09 5.43
N ILE A 457 -8.12 -24.92 5.48
CA ILE A 457 -8.74 -23.61 5.80
C ILE A 457 -9.14 -22.86 4.54
N TYR A 458 -8.17 -22.60 3.64
CA TYR A 458 -8.41 -21.88 2.38
C TYR A 458 -8.79 -22.82 1.23
N GLY A 459 -8.76 -24.14 1.45
CA GLY A 459 -9.10 -25.12 0.45
C GLY A 459 -8.11 -25.19 -0.72
N VAL A 460 -6.87 -24.73 -0.52
CA VAL A 460 -5.84 -24.68 -1.56
C VAL A 460 -5.49 -26.10 -2.01
N ARG A 461 -5.60 -26.34 -3.32
CA ARG A 461 -5.13 -27.60 -3.89
C ARG A 461 -3.63 -27.53 -4.11
N TYR A 462 -2.90 -28.54 -3.62
CA TYR A 462 -1.45 -28.60 -3.71
C TYR A 462 -0.95 -30.04 -3.84
N GLY A 463 0.31 -30.21 -4.16
CA GLY A 463 1.00 -31.51 -4.19
C GLY A 463 2.45 -31.35 -3.75
N VAL A 464 2.97 -32.35 -3.03
CA VAL A 464 4.37 -32.41 -2.60
C VAL A 464 5.12 -33.33 -3.55
N GLY A 465 6.14 -32.77 -4.22
CA GLY A 465 6.97 -33.49 -5.18
C GLY A 465 8.29 -34.00 -4.62
N ASP A 466 9.16 -34.44 -5.55
CA ASP A 466 10.49 -34.92 -5.22
C ASP A 466 11.42 -33.80 -4.71
N ARG A 467 12.60 -34.20 -4.25
CA ARG A 467 13.68 -33.28 -3.89
C ARG A 467 14.10 -32.43 -5.09
N ILE A 468 14.47 -31.17 -4.84
CA ILE A 468 14.87 -30.23 -5.89
C ILE A 468 16.29 -30.50 -6.33
N PHE A 469 17.21 -30.71 -5.39
CA PHE A 469 18.65 -30.93 -5.62
C PHE A 469 19.21 -32.10 -4.82
N GLU A 470 20.20 -32.78 -5.43
CA GLU A 470 21.14 -33.69 -4.78
C GLU A 470 22.52 -32.99 -4.70
N ALA A 471 23.42 -33.42 -3.82
CA ALA A 471 24.52 -32.60 -3.27
C ALA A 471 25.68 -32.19 -4.22
N GLU A 472 25.70 -32.51 -5.53
CA GLU A 472 26.92 -32.42 -6.34
C GLU A 472 27.02 -31.36 -7.45
N ASP A 473 26.05 -30.47 -7.66
CA ASP A 473 25.96 -29.73 -8.95
C ASP A 473 26.17 -28.22 -8.92
N ILE A 474 27.36 -27.61 -8.57
CA ILE A 474 27.53 -26.18 -8.92
C ILE A 474 28.96 -25.59 -8.91
N ASP A 475 29.40 -24.94 -10.01
CA ASP A 475 30.59 -24.08 -10.19
C ASP A 475 30.25 -22.69 -10.82
N ALA A 476 31.02 -21.59 -10.53
CA ALA A 476 30.74 -20.24 -11.05
C ALA A 476 31.87 -19.18 -11.02
N GLU A 477 31.80 -18.06 -11.83
CA GLU A 477 32.79 -16.97 -12.04
C GLU A 477 32.26 -15.53 -11.93
N ASN A 478 33.13 -14.47 -11.80
CA ASN A 478 32.87 -13.10 -11.28
C ASN A 478 33.13 -11.87 -12.22
N SER A 479 32.56 -10.66 -12.02
CA SER A 479 32.80 -9.36 -12.75
C SER A 479 32.40 -8.01 -12.05
N GLY A 480 32.88 -6.83 -12.52
CA GLY A 480 33.14 -5.47 -11.99
C GLY A 480 32.09 -4.29 -11.83
N VAL A 481 32.43 -3.04 -11.41
CA VAL A 481 31.63 -1.92 -10.77
C VAL A 481 31.52 -0.57 -11.54
N VAL A 482 30.48 0.32 -11.24
CA VAL A 482 30.18 1.69 -11.80
C VAL A 482 29.76 2.70 -10.69
N GLU A 483 30.09 4.03 -10.84
CA GLU A 483 29.95 5.13 -9.84
C GLU A 483 28.67 6.03 -9.93
N TRP A 484 28.21 6.62 -8.78
CA TRP A 484 27.04 7.52 -8.61
C TRP A 484 27.41 8.92 -8.05
N LYS A 485 26.53 9.98 -8.25
CA LYS A 485 26.74 11.38 -7.76
C LYS A 485 25.50 11.96 -7.06
N GLU A 486 25.73 12.90 -6.11
CA GLU A 486 24.69 13.58 -5.31
C GLU A 486 24.20 14.88 -5.95
N GLY A 487 22.90 15.25 -5.72
CA GLY A 487 22.27 16.50 -6.14
C GLY A 487 22.07 17.50 -4.99
N GLU A 488 21.89 18.77 -5.34
CA GLU A 488 21.71 19.89 -4.40
C GLU A 488 20.39 20.60 -4.57
N MET A 489 19.90 21.28 -3.49
CA MET A 489 18.69 22.12 -3.54
C MET A 489 18.94 23.37 -4.37
N ILE A 490 18.07 23.61 -5.37
CA ILE A 490 18.02 24.87 -6.11
C ILE A 490 17.26 25.90 -5.26
N ARG A 491 17.84 27.09 -5.16
CA ARG A 491 17.20 28.25 -4.52
C ARG A 491 16.91 29.31 -5.57
N THR A 492 15.65 29.56 -5.84
CA THR A 492 15.23 30.57 -6.82
C THR A 492 14.02 31.35 -6.29
N GLU A 493 13.96 32.65 -6.60
CA GLU A 493 12.79 33.49 -6.33
C GLU A 493 11.83 33.39 -7.52
N ILE A 494 10.97 32.40 -7.55
CA ILE A 494 9.98 32.23 -8.61
C ILE A 494 8.57 32.37 -8.04
N PRO A 495 7.61 32.95 -8.81
CA PRO A 495 6.22 33.08 -8.39
C PRO A 495 5.60 31.73 -8.02
N SER A 496 4.73 31.73 -7.02
CA SER A 496 4.01 30.56 -6.51
C SER A 496 2.92 30.05 -7.46
N ASP A 497 2.66 30.74 -8.58
CA ASP A 497 1.57 30.43 -9.48
C ASP A 497 1.99 29.46 -10.60
N ILE A 498 1.03 28.64 -11.07
CA ILE A 498 1.28 27.73 -12.20
C ILE A 498 1.48 28.54 -13.48
N LEU A 499 2.69 28.46 -14.03
CA LEU A 499 3.00 29.04 -15.33
C LEU A 499 2.58 28.06 -16.44
N THR A 500 1.58 28.43 -17.24
CA THR A 500 1.15 27.65 -18.39
C THR A 500 1.57 28.30 -19.69
N LYS A 501 2.20 27.52 -20.58
CA LYS A 501 2.61 27.99 -21.92
C LYS A 501 2.14 27.00 -22.98
N GLU A 502 1.44 27.49 -23.98
CA GLU A 502 1.06 26.75 -25.17
C GLU A 502 2.06 26.98 -26.29
N LEU A 503 2.48 25.90 -26.93
CA LEU A 503 3.38 25.88 -28.08
C LEU A 503 2.72 25.07 -29.21
N PRO A 504 3.11 25.27 -30.46
CA PRO A 504 2.65 24.37 -31.53
C PRO A 504 2.96 22.92 -31.17
N GLY A 505 1.92 22.08 -31.11
CA GLY A 505 2.04 20.66 -30.80
C GLY A 505 1.98 20.28 -29.33
N GLY A 506 1.88 21.24 -28.38
CA GLY A 506 1.76 20.89 -26.99
C GLY A 506 1.57 22.06 -26.01
N LYS A 507 1.33 21.70 -24.76
CA LYS A 507 1.12 22.59 -23.62
C LYS A 507 1.99 22.16 -22.47
N ILE A 508 2.74 23.07 -21.87
CA ILE A 508 3.48 22.85 -20.64
C ILE A 508 2.87 23.69 -19.51
N SER A 509 2.64 23.06 -18.37
CA SER A 509 2.33 23.71 -17.10
C SER A 509 3.45 23.45 -16.10
N TYR A 510 3.93 24.50 -15.45
CA TYR A 510 5.08 24.45 -14.57
C TYR A 510 4.79 25.11 -13.25
N LEU A 511 5.23 24.50 -12.15
CA LEU A 511 5.12 25.01 -10.80
C LEU A 511 6.41 24.76 -10.03
N PHE A 512 7.13 25.84 -9.69
CA PHE A 512 8.23 25.72 -8.74
C PHE A 512 7.68 25.42 -7.34
N ASN A 513 8.23 24.42 -6.67
CA ASN A 513 7.86 24.08 -5.30
C ASN A 513 9.08 23.63 -4.50
N ASP A 514 9.37 24.34 -3.41
CA ASP A 514 10.40 23.99 -2.44
C ASP A 514 9.84 23.83 -1.01
N SER A 515 8.51 23.84 -0.86
CA SER A 515 7.85 23.81 0.45
C SER A 515 8.13 22.54 1.24
N TYR A 516 8.39 21.44 0.54
CA TYR A 516 8.75 20.14 1.13
C TYR A 516 10.24 20.00 1.45
N LYS A 517 11.08 20.94 1.02
CA LYS A 517 12.53 20.97 1.24
C LYS A 517 13.26 19.72 0.71
N VAL A 518 12.72 19.13 -0.34
CA VAL A 518 13.34 18.00 -1.06
C VAL A 518 13.75 18.42 -2.47
N PRO A 519 14.94 18.06 -2.97
CA PRO A 519 15.38 18.39 -4.33
C PRO A 519 14.77 17.42 -5.36
N LYS A 520 13.45 17.16 -5.27
CA LYS A 520 12.70 16.27 -6.14
C LYS A 520 11.95 17.03 -7.22
N VAL A 521 11.71 16.34 -8.31
CA VAL A 521 10.91 16.77 -9.46
C VAL A 521 9.91 15.68 -9.81
N PHE A 522 8.69 16.10 -10.03
CA PHE A 522 7.65 15.30 -10.65
C PHE A 522 7.36 15.87 -12.05
N ALA A 523 7.39 15.02 -13.06
CA ALA A 523 7.05 15.38 -14.43
C ALA A 523 6.00 14.41 -14.97
N GLY A 524 4.76 14.90 -15.13
CA GLY A 524 3.66 14.19 -15.76
C GLY A 524 3.58 14.55 -17.24
N TYR A 525 3.49 13.56 -18.09
CA TYR A 525 3.33 13.72 -19.54
C TYR A 525 2.08 12.97 -19.99
N LEU A 526 1.27 13.59 -20.82
CA LEU A 526 0.19 12.96 -21.53
C LEU A 526 0.40 13.14 -23.04
N ILE A 527 0.70 12.06 -23.73
CA ILE A 527 0.85 11.98 -25.16
C ILE A 527 -0.49 11.58 -25.75
N ARG A 528 -1.24 12.56 -26.32
CA ARG A 528 -2.50 12.30 -27.00
C ARG A 528 -2.27 11.94 -28.44
N THR A 529 -2.75 10.80 -28.87
CA THR A 529 -2.67 10.31 -30.24
C THR A 529 -4.04 10.17 -30.85
N GLU A 530 -4.11 10.06 -32.17
CA GLU A 530 -5.35 9.68 -32.86
C GLU A 530 -5.67 8.21 -32.52
N ASN A 531 -6.67 8.00 -31.68
CA ASN A 531 -6.93 6.69 -31.11
C ASN A 531 -8.06 5.96 -31.81
N SER A 532 -7.75 4.82 -32.36
CA SER A 532 -8.70 3.72 -32.39
C SER A 532 -8.56 2.90 -31.10
N SER A 533 -9.65 2.32 -30.61
CA SER A 533 -9.60 1.34 -29.50
C SER A 533 -8.70 0.13 -29.77
N SER A 534 -8.28 -0.08 -31.04
CA SER A 534 -7.29 -1.07 -31.45
C SER A 534 -5.88 -0.73 -31.05
N ASP A 535 -5.54 0.56 -30.84
CA ASP A 535 -4.17 1.00 -30.59
C ASP A 535 -3.80 0.99 -29.11
N VAL A 536 -4.78 0.92 -28.19
CA VAL A 536 -4.55 0.93 -26.74
C VAL A 536 -3.60 -0.19 -26.32
N VAL A 537 -3.81 -1.42 -26.80
CA VAL A 537 -2.98 -2.58 -26.41
C VAL A 537 -1.58 -2.50 -27.04
N ASN A 538 -1.48 -1.98 -28.28
CA ASN A 538 -0.18 -1.70 -28.89
C ASN A 538 0.60 -0.64 -28.09
N MET A 539 -0.06 0.43 -27.65
CA MET A 539 0.55 1.45 -26.81
C MET A 539 0.99 0.89 -25.46
N MET A 540 0.19 0.02 -24.83
CA MET A 540 0.60 -0.69 -23.60
C MET A 540 1.89 -1.47 -23.81
N PHE A 541 1.99 -2.19 -24.92
CA PHE A 541 3.21 -2.94 -25.26
C PHE A 541 4.41 -2.02 -25.44
N LEU A 542 4.28 -0.96 -26.24
CA LEU A 542 5.37 -0.03 -26.53
C LEU A 542 5.86 0.70 -25.25
N ALA A 543 4.94 1.14 -24.44
CA ALA A 543 5.22 1.84 -23.20
C ALA A 543 5.93 0.93 -22.18
N ARG A 544 5.48 -0.31 -22.03
CA ARG A 544 6.11 -1.30 -21.15
C ARG A 544 7.49 -1.70 -21.65
N ASN A 545 7.63 -1.90 -22.97
CA ASN A 545 8.92 -2.20 -23.60
C ASN A 545 9.94 -1.05 -23.39
N ALA A 546 9.50 0.19 -23.50
CA ALA A 546 10.36 1.34 -23.23
C ALA A 546 10.82 1.39 -21.77
N LYS A 547 9.94 1.10 -20.81
CA LYS A 547 10.28 1.02 -19.38
C LYS A 547 11.30 -0.10 -19.11
N ASP A 548 11.09 -1.30 -19.66
CA ASP A 548 12.02 -2.42 -19.50
C ASP A 548 13.41 -2.10 -20.10
N GLN A 549 13.44 -1.54 -21.31
CA GLN A 549 14.70 -1.13 -21.96
C GLN A 549 15.43 -0.04 -21.16
N PHE A 550 14.69 0.92 -20.58
CA PHE A 550 15.25 1.99 -19.77
C PHE A 550 15.98 1.42 -18.55
N PHE A 551 15.29 0.61 -17.75
CA PHE A 551 15.90 0.03 -16.57
C PHE A 551 17.01 -0.98 -16.90
N LYS A 552 16.83 -1.83 -17.91
CA LYS A 552 17.92 -2.72 -18.37
C LYS A 552 19.19 -1.96 -18.75
N ARG A 553 19.06 -0.78 -19.36
CA ARG A 553 20.20 0.01 -19.85
C ARG A 553 20.85 0.85 -18.75
N TYR A 554 20.09 1.32 -17.78
CA TYR A 554 20.51 2.35 -16.82
C TYR A 554 20.36 1.96 -15.34
N ASP A 555 19.71 0.83 -15.01
CA ASP A 555 19.39 0.44 -13.63
C ASP A 555 20.63 0.31 -12.73
N GLY A 556 21.74 -0.19 -13.26
CA GLY A 556 23.00 -0.29 -12.49
C GLY A 556 23.48 1.06 -11.91
N SER A 557 23.13 2.17 -12.58
CA SER A 557 23.45 3.53 -12.12
C SER A 557 22.26 4.21 -11.42
N LEU A 558 21.05 3.72 -11.61
CA LEU A 558 19.80 4.33 -11.11
C LEU A 558 19.10 3.53 -10.02
N TYR A 559 19.48 2.26 -9.79
CA TYR A 559 18.86 1.42 -8.80
C TYR A 559 18.87 2.07 -7.40
N LYS A 560 17.71 2.16 -6.78
CA LYS A 560 17.52 2.85 -5.49
C LYS A 560 18.05 4.31 -5.43
N THR A 561 18.10 5.02 -6.54
CA THR A 561 18.42 6.46 -6.56
C THR A 561 17.18 7.34 -6.44
N GLY A 562 16.00 6.77 -6.24
CA GLY A 562 14.73 7.49 -6.18
C GLY A 562 14.20 7.90 -7.56
N VAL A 563 14.60 7.22 -8.64
CA VAL A 563 13.97 7.37 -9.96
C VAL A 563 12.81 6.41 -10.07
N GLU A 564 11.62 6.98 -10.21
CA GLU A 564 10.40 6.22 -10.46
C GLU A 564 9.82 6.61 -11.82
N ILE A 565 9.45 5.61 -12.63
CA ILE A 565 8.76 5.81 -13.89
C ILE A 565 7.50 4.95 -13.90
N ASP A 566 6.36 5.60 -13.92
CA ASP A 566 5.06 4.95 -14.10
C ASP A 566 4.51 5.27 -15.48
N VAL A 567 4.00 4.24 -16.17
CA VAL A 567 3.44 4.39 -17.51
C VAL A 567 2.07 3.75 -17.55
N ARG A 568 1.07 4.55 -17.91
CA ARG A 568 -0.32 4.12 -18.04
C ARG A 568 -0.82 4.42 -19.44
N VAL A 569 -1.62 3.52 -19.96
CA VAL A 569 -2.28 3.72 -21.25
C VAL A 569 -3.77 3.67 -21.04
N GLU A 570 -4.42 4.75 -21.45
CA GLU A 570 -5.87 4.86 -21.44
C GLU A 570 -6.32 5.31 -22.84
N SER A 571 -7.61 5.32 -23.08
CA SER A 571 -8.17 5.74 -24.38
C SER A 571 -7.78 7.16 -24.81
N ARG A 572 -7.37 8.01 -23.87
CA ARG A 572 -6.89 9.39 -24.14
C ARG A 572 -5.42 9.47 -24.57
N GLY A 573 -4.67 8.37 -24.51
CA GLY A 573 -3.26 8.32 -24.89
C GLY A 573 -2.36 7.63 -23.87
N VAL A 574 -1.06 7.93 -23.96
CA VAL A 574 -0.04 7.41 -23.05
C VAL A 574 0.26 8.44 -21.98
N GLU A 575 0.01 8.11 -20.74
CA GLU A 575 0.39 8.89 -19.56
C GLU A 575 1.70 8.34 -19.00
N ILE A 576 2.67 9.23 -18.79
CA ILE A 576 3.99 8.90 -18.23
C ILE A 576 4.21 9.81 -17.05
N ARG A 577 4.57 9.22 -15.92
CA ARG A 577 4.98 9.95 -14.70
C ARG A 577 6.43 9.62 -14.43
N ILE A 578 7.26 10.64 -14.30
CA ILE A 578 8.68 10.52 -13.93
C ILE A 578 8.85 11.29 -12.63
N GLU A 579 9.28 10.60 -11.60
CA GLU A 579 9.71 11.19 -10.34
C GLU A 579 11.18 10.89 -10.12
N CYS A 580 11.95 11.90 -9.79
CA CYS A 580 13.38 11.75 -9.53
C CYS A 580 13.95 13.00 -8.83
N PHE A 581 15.19 12.92 -8.41
CA PHE A 581 15.91 14.09 -7.93
C PHE A 581 16.20 15.07 -9.08
N ASN A 582 16.21 16.38 -8.77
CA ASN A 582 16.26 17.47 -9.74
C ASN A 582 17.44 17.39 -10.71
N HIS A 583 18.66 17.09 -10.23
CA HIS A 583 19.86 16.99 -11.03
C HIS A 583 19.83 15.91 -12.13
N MET A 584 18.92 14.92 -12.00
CA MET A 584 18.75 13.82 -12.96
C MET A 584 17.57 14.03 -13.91
N SER A 585 16.65 14.94 -13.59
CA SER A 585 15.32 15.02 -14.22
C SER A 585 15.38 15.22 -15.75
N VAL A 586 16.23 16.12 -16.22
CA VAL A 586 16.40 16.42 -17.66
C VAL A 586 16.96 15.19 -18.39
N GLU A 587 17.96 14.56 -17.81
CA GLU A 587 18.66 13.42 -18.43
C GLU A 587 17.78 12.17 -18.43
N VAL A 588 17.13 11.84 -17.32
CA VAL A 588 16.18 10.71 -17.19
C VAL A 588 15.04 10.88 -18.21
N SER A 589 14.44 12.08 -18.27
CA SER A 589 13.38 12.37 -19.23
C SER A 589 13.90 12.18 -20.67
N ARG A 590 15.04 12.77 -21.03
CA ARG A 590 15.64 12.64 -22.35
C ARG A 590 15.87 11.18 -22.74
N MET A 591 16.51 10.42 -21.88
CA MET A 591 16.84 9.01 -22.10
C MET A 591 15.58 8.15 -22.26
N PHE A 592 14.56 8.37 -21.44
CA PHE A 592 13.31 7.62 -21.52
C PHE A 592 12.58 7.87 -22.84
N PHE A 593 12.41 9.14 -23.26
CA PHE A 593 11.72 9.47 -24.51
C PHE A 593 12.51 9.09 -25.77
N ASP A 594 13.82 9.10 -25.72
CA ASP A 594 14.67 8.58 -26.82
C ASP A 594 14.42 7.07 -27.04
N ILE A 595 14.19 6.32 -25.95
CA ILE A 595 13.82 4.89 -26.04
C ILE A 595 12.37 4.73 -26.50
N LEU A 596 11.41 5.46 -25.92
CA LEU A 596 9.99 5.31 -26.21
C LEU A 596 9.65 5.55 -27.69
N PHE A 597 10.29 6.55 -28.32
CA PHE A 597 10.13 6.87 -29.75
C PHE A 597 11.16 6.18 -30.65
N GLY A 598 12.06 5.40 -30.07
CA GLY A 598 13.07 4.59 -30.75
C GLY A 598 12.51 3.28 -31.30
N GLU A 599 13.43 2.39 -31.68
CA GLU A 599 13.05 1.01 -32.06
C GLU A 599 12.83 0.17 -30.80
N PRO A 600 11.71 -0.56 -30.71
CA PRO A 600 11.50 -1.49 -29.61
C PRO A 600 12.59 -2.58 -29.59
N ASP A 601 13.14 -2.88 -28.41
CA ASP A 601 14.07 -4.00 -28.27
C ASP A 601 13.37 -5.32 -28.58
N GLY A 602 13.97 -6.10 -29.47
CA GLY A 602 13.43 -7.39 -29.86
C GLY A 602 13.69 -8.53 -28.88
N SER A 603 14.64 -8.37 -27.98
CA SER A 603 15.16 -9.47 -27.14
C SER A 603 14.12 -10.00 -26.14
N ARG A 604 13.34 -9.10 -25.54
CA ARG A 604 12.36 -9.43 -24.48
C ARG A 604 10.89 -9.26 -24.90
N ARG A 605 10.57 -9.14 -26.19
CA ARG A 605 9.19 -8.87 -26.67
C ARG A 605 8.15 -9.86 -26.17
N HIS A 606 8.49 -11.14 -26.14
CA HIS A 606 7.60 -12.18 -25.66
C HIS A 606 7.33 -12.05 -24.16
N LEU A 607 8.34 -11.68 -23.36
CA LEU A 607 8.19 -11.44 -21.93
C LEU A 607 7.27 -10.26 -21.65
N ILE A 608 7.41 -9.16 -22.38
CA ILE A 608 6.55 -7.97 -22.27
C ILE A 608 5.08 -8.30 -22.56
N LYS A 609 4.81 -9.11 -23.60
CA LYS A 609 3.44 -9.59 -23.86
C LYS A 609 2.89 -10.43 -22.69
N GLU A 610 3.70 -11.30 -22.12
CA GLU A 610 3.31 -12.13 -20.97
C GLU A 610 3.10 -11.27 -19.72
N GLU A 611 3.92 -10.25 -19.46
CA GLU A 611 3.72 -9.29 -18.37
C GLU A 611 2.35 -8.59 -18.47
N ILE A 612 2.02 -8.07 -19.67
CA ILE A 612 0.73 -7.42 -19.91
C ILE A 612 -0.41 -8.40 -19.74
N TRP A 613 -0.27 -9.62 -20.25
CA TRP A 613 -1.28 -10.66 -20.10
C TRP A 613 -1.54 -11.00 -18.63
N ASN A 614 -0.49 -11.17 -17.83
CA ASN A 614 -0.59 -11.43 -16.39
C ASN A 614 -1.27 -10.27 -15.65
N GLU A 615 -0.93 -9.03 -15.97
CA GLU A 615 -1.59 -7.84 -15.38
C GLU A 615 -3.10 -7.81 -15.70
N LEU A 616 -3.47 -8.11 -16.94
CA LEU A 616 -4.86 -8.18 -17.36
C LEU A 616 -5.60 -9.34 -16.68
N GLU A 617 -4.95 -10.50 -16.53
CA GLU A 617 -5.51 -11.65 -15.82
C GLU A 617 -5.76 -11.35 -14.35
N VAL A 618 -4.84 -10.68 -13.67
CA VAL A 618 -5.04 -10.20 -12.29
C VAL A 618 -6.21 -9.23 -12.20
N LYS A 619 -6.37 -8.34 -13.18
CA LYS A 619 -7.55 -7.46 -13.24
C LYS A 619 -8.84 -8.25 -13.44
N ARG A 620 -8.85 -9.20 -14.38
CA ARG A 620 -10.01 -10.06 -14.71
C ARG A 620 -10.47 -10.88 -13.50
N THR A 621 -9.52 -11.40 -12.70
CA THR A 621 -9.79 -12.23 -11.51
C THR A 621 -9.89 -11.43 -10.21
N SER A 622 -9.83 -10.10 -10.28
CA SER A 622 -9.92 -9.25 -9.09
C SER A 622 -11.31 -9.31 -8.43
N ASN A 623 -11.35 -8.94 -7.14
CA ASN A 623 -12.57 -8.97 -6.34
C ASN A 623 -13.74 -8.23 -7.03
N PRO A 624 -14.98 -8.71 -6.93
CA PRO A 624 -16.15 -8.16 -7.62
C PRO A 624 -16.33 -6.66 -7.48
N TYR A 625 -16.13 -6.11 -6.28
CA TYR A 625 -16.26 -4.65 -6.06
C TYR A 625 -15.26 -3.81 -6.87
N LYS A 626 -14.05 -4.34 -7.15
CA LYS A 626 -13.05 -3.67 -8.01
C LYS A 626 -13.50 -3.68 -9.47
N ARG A 627 -14.09 -4.77 -9.91
CA ARG A 627 -14.65 -4.92 -11.27
C ARG A 627 -15.79 -3.93 -11.54
N CYS A 628 -16.57 -3.55 -10.52
CA CYS A 628 -17.60 -2.53 -10.66
C CYS A 628 -17.04 -1.19 -11.18
N ARG A 629 -15.83 -0.79 -10.77
CA ARG A 629 -15.19 0.44 -11.24
C ARG A 629 -14.81 0.36 -12.72
N ASP A 630 -14.37 -0.80 -13.18
CA ASP A 630 -14.06 -1.02 -14.60
C ASP A 630 -15.34 -0.91 -15.44
N GLY A 631 -16.46 -1.47 -14.98
CA GLY A 631 -17.76 -1.33 -15.61
C GLY A 631 -18.20 0.13 -15.76
N MET A 632 -17.93 0.98 -14.77
CA MET A 632 -18.22 2.40 -14.86
C MET A 632 -17.35 3.10 -15.93
N LYS A 633 -16.05 2.79 -15.98
CA LYS A 633 -15.17 3.30 -17.04
C LYS A 633 -15.63 2.84 -18.43
N TRP A 634 -16.00 1.57 -18.59
CA TRP A 634 -16.48 1.02 -19.83
C TRP A 634 -17.76 1.70 -20.35
N MET A 635 -18.65 2.10 -19.43
CA MET A 635 -19.87 2.84 -19.80
C MET A 635 -19.59 4.27 -20.30
N LYS A 636 -18.57 4.93 -19.74
CA LYS A 636 -18.35 6.37 -19.89
C LYS A 636 -17.17 6.73 -20.80
N VAL A 637 -16.10 5.95 -20.81
CA VAL A 637 -14.85 6.32 -21.49
C VAL A 637 -14.80 5.69 -22.89
N PRO A 638 -14.76 6.50 -23.96
CA PRO A 638 -14.65 5.98 -25.32
C PRO A 638 -13.39 5.11 -25.46
N GLY A 639 -13.55 3.90 -26.04
CA GLY A 639 -12.42 2.99 -26.29
C GLY A 639 -11.81 2.33 -25.05
N HIS A 640 -12.41 2.49 -23.85
CA HIS A 640 -12.00 1.71 -22.70
C HIS A 640 -12.30 0.22 -22.94
N LEU A 641 -11.29 -0.61 -22.68
CA LEU A 641 -11.37 -2.06 -22.85
C LEU A 641 -11.50 -2.74 -21.48
N MET A 642 -12.42 -3.69 -21.38
CA MET A 642 -12.38 -4.65 -20.27
C MET A 642 -11.13 -5.52 -20.38
N ALA A 643 -10.71 -6.12 -19.26
CA ALA A 643 -9.52 -6.96 -19.23
C ALA A 643 -9.61 -8.09 -20.28
N GLU A 644 -10.77 -8.73 -20.42
CA GLU A 644 -11.05 -9.80 -21.38
C GLU A 644 -10.86 -9.32 -22.83
N GLU A 645 -11.43 -8.17 -23.18
CA GLU A 645 -11.31 -7.57 -24.50
C GLU A 645 -9.86 -7.17 -24.84
N ALA A 646 -9.12 -6.69 -23.84
CA ALA A 646 -7.71 -6.33 -23.99
C ALA A 646 -6.83 -7.58 -24.19
N MET A 647 -7.11 -8.67 -23.46
CA MET A 647 -6.42 -9.95 -23.60
C MET A 647 -6.59 -10.55 -25.01
N GLU A 648 -7.81 -10.55 -25.54
CA GLU A 648 -8.10 -11.03 -26.90
C GLU A 648 -7.33 -10.26 -27.99
N ARG A 649 -7.08 -8.97 -27.76
CA ARG A 649 -6.34 -8.12 -28.70
C ARG A 649 -4.81 -8.24 -28.56
N LEU A 650 -4.32 -8.72 -27.42
CA LEU A 650 -2.89 -8.78 -27.13
C LEU A 650 -2.13 -9.69 -28.13
N ASP A 651 -2.76 -10.76 -28.60
CA ASP A 651 -2.15 -11.65 -29.61
C ASP A 651 -1.89 -10.95 -30.93
N SER A 652 -2.74 -10.01 -31.31
CA SER A 652 -2.64 -9.25 -32.57
C SER A 652 -1.68 -8.06 -32.52
N VAL A 653 -1.03 -7.79 -31.37
CA VAL A 653 -0.09 -6.67 -31.19
C VAL A 653 1.08 -6.78 -32.13
N ASP A 654 1.30 -5.75 -32.95
CA ASP A 654 2.50 -5.62 -33.78
C ASP A 654 3.71 -5.17 -32.93
N THR A 655 4.51 -6.13 -32.53
CA THR A 655 5.69 -5.91 -31.70
C THR A 655 6.85 -5.16 -32.40
N LYS A 656 6.71 -4.84 -33.68
CA LYS A 656 7.66 -4.04 -34.47
C LYS A 656 7.17 -2.61 -34.72
N SER A 657 5.91 -2.33 -34.42
CA SER A 657 5.35 -0.99 -34.53
C SER A 657 6.11 0.01 -33.63
N ARG A 658 5.99 1.29 -33.97
CA ARG A 658 6.52 2.39 -33.17
C ARG A 658 5.38 3.24 -32.67
N LEU A 659 5.59 3.96 -31.56
CA LEU A 659 4.64 4.95 -31.10
C LEU A 659 4.41 6.01 -32.20
N SER A 660 3.16 6.36 -32.45
CA SER A 660 2.80 7.39 -33.42
C SER A 660 3.50 8.70 -33.10
N ARG A 661 4.10 9.32 -34.10
CA ARG A 661 4.69 10.64 -34.02
C ARG A 661 3.71 11.79 -34.37
N LYS A 662 2.46 11.42 -34.62
CA LYS A 662 1.33 12.35 -34.70
C LYS A 662 0.65 12.39 -33.34
N PHE A 663 0.98 13.41 -32.56
CA PHE A 663 0.46 13.54 -31.19
C PHE A 663 0.33 14.99 -30.76
N PHE A 664 -0.37 15.23 -29.63
CA PHE A 664 -0.32 16.45 -28.87
C PHE A 664 0.24 16.15 -27.47
N LEU A 665 1.15 16.97 -26.99
CA LEU A 665 1.83 16.79 -25.71
C LEU A 665 1.22 17.72 -24.64
N GLU A 666 0.66 17.14 -23.56
CA GLU A 666 0.43 17.89 -22.34
C GLU A 666 1.48 17.49 -21.31
N MET A 667 2.18 18.44 -20.74
CA MET A 667 3.20 18.21 -19.73
C MET A 667 2.92 19.10 -18.51
N PHE A 668 3.06 18.52 -17.33
CA PHE A 668 3.07 19.23 -16.06
C PHE A 668 4.35 18.91 -15.30
N VAL A 669 5.04 19.95 -14.86
CA VAL A 669 6.25 19.80 -14.05
C VAL A 669 6.10 20.56 -12.76
N VAL A 670 6.36 19.91 -11.67
CA VAL A 670 6.37 20.52 -10.34
C VAL A 670 7.60 20.06 -9.55
N GLY A 671 8.13 20.93 -8.71
CA GLY A 671 9.21 20.59 -7.79
C GLY A 671 10.34 21.60 -7.75
N ASN A 672 11.48 21.16 -7.23
CA ASN A 672 12.67 21.97 -7.09
C ASN A 672 13.50 21.95 -8.37
N ILE A 673 12.99 22.57 -9.44
CA ILE A 673 13.59 22.62 -10.78
C ILE A 673 13.39 24.00 -11.39
N GLU A 674 14.33 24.48 -12.18
CA GLU A 674 14.16 25.71 -12.95
C GLU A 674 13.24 25.54 -14.16
N TYR A 675 12.51 26.59 -14.52
CA TYR A 675 11.64 26.59 -15.71
C TYR A 675 12.43 26.26 -17.00
N SER A 676 13.66 26.74 -17.11
CA SER A 676 14.53 26.47 -18.24
C SER A 676 14.79 24.97 -18.46
N ASP A 677 14.90 24.20 -17.38
CA ASP A 677 15.13 22.75 -17.44
C ASP A 677 13.82 22.02 -17.74
N ALA A 678 12.70 22.44 -17.14
CA ALA A 678 11.38 21.94 -17.49
C ALA A 678 11.05 22.18 -18.97
N GLU A 679 11.38 23.37 -19.52
CA GLU A 679 11.22 23.69 -20.94
C GLU A 679 12.13 22.85 -21.85
N LYS A 680 13.37 22.52 -21.42
CA LYS A 680 14.27 21.58 -22.15
C LYS A 680 13.64 20.19 -22.24
N MET A 681 13.10 19.68 -21.14
CA MET A 681 12.41 18.38 -21.12
C MET A 681 11.24 18.36 -22.10
N PHE A 682 10.37 19.39 -22.05
CA PHE A 682 9.22 19.52 -22.93
C PHE A 682 9.61 19.60 -24.41
N ARG A 683 10.56 20.48 -24.75
CA ARG A 683 11.04 20.67 -26.12
C ARG A 683 11.70 19.40 -26.67
N HIS A 684 12.41 18.63 -25.83
CA HIS A 684 12.98 17.37 -26.27
C HIS A 684 11.90 16.40 -26.75
N VAL A 685 10.80 16.25 -26.02
CA VAL A 685 9.69 15.38 -26.45
C VAL A 685 9.05 15.91 -27.75
N LEU A 686 8.88 17.22 -27.89
CA LEU A 686 8.37 17.81 -29.14
C LEU A 686 9.28 17.55 -30.35
N THR A 687 10.61 17.35 -30.18
CA THR A 687 11.48 16.94 -31.32
C THR A 687 11.14 15.58 -31.91
N LYS A 688 10.34 14.74 -31.19
CA LYS A 688 9.88 13.44 -31.65
C LYS A 688 8.59 13.52 -32.47
N GLN A 689 7.91 14.68 -32.46
CA GLN A 689 6.65 14.94 -33.15
C GLN A 689 6.92 15.24 -34.64
N GLU A 690 6.27 14.51 -35.54
CA GLU A 690 6.29 14.75 -36.99
C GLU A 690 5.02 15.48 -37.45
N GLU A 691 3.87 15.20 -36.80
CA GLU A 691 2.59 15.87 -37.07
C GLU A 691 1.90 16.24 -35.75
N ILE A 692 1.20 17.37 -35.79
CA ILE A 692 0.37 17.79 -34.65
C ILE A 692 -0.99 17.10 -34.76
N HIS A 693 -1.36 16.40 -33.68
CA HIS A 693 -2.73 15.91 -33.53
C HIS A 693 -3.64 17.05 -33.07
N SER A 694 -4.79 17.25 -33.73
CA SER A 694 -5.78 18.23 -33.28
C SER A 694 -6.42 17.71 -31.98
N CYS A 695 -6.05 18.33 -30.84
CA CYS A 695 -6.51 17.88 -29.54
C CYS A 695 -7.92 18.38 -29.23
N GLY A 696 -8.93 17.49 -29.43
CA GLY A 696 -10.19 17.59 -28.68
C GLY A 696 -10.09 16.72 -27.43
N ARG A 697 -10.63 17.14 -26.28
CA ARG A 697 -10.94 16.17 -25.21
C ARG A 697 -11.92 15.17 -25.78
N ASN A 698 -11.70 13.87 -25.53
CA ASN A 698 -12.69 12.88 -25.89
C ASN A 698 -13.97 13.17 -25.11
N GLU A 699 -15.08 13.40 -25.81
CA GLU A 699 -16.37 13.52 -25.14
C GLU A 699 -16.71 12.17 -24.50
N LEU A 700 -17.12 12.21 -23.22
CA LEU A 700 -17.56 11.03 -22.52
C LEU A 700 -18.82 10.45 -23.18
N LEU A 701 -18.93 9.13 -23.20
CA LEU A 701 -20.11 8.46 -23.77
C LEU A 701 -21.35 8.75 -22.94
N ASP A 702 -22.48 8.95 -23.62
CA ASP A 702 -23.79 8.97 -22.99
C ASP A 702 -24.67 7.85 -23.57
N GLY A 703 -25.71 7.46 -22.79
CA GLY A 703 -26.67 6.45 -23.22
C GLY A 703 -26.39 5.02 -22.76
N ARG A 704 -25.24 4.74 -22.12
CA ARG A 704 -24.97 3.45 -21.45
C ARG A 704 -25.11 3.61 -19.95
N TYR A 705 -26.19 3.11 -19.36
CA TYR A 705 -26.48 3.27 -17.93
C TYR A 705 -26.33 2.00 -17.12
N ARG A 706 -25.99 0.88 -17.75
CA ARG A 706 -25.81 -0.41 -17.08
C ARG A 706 -24.67 -1.21 -17.70
N CYS A 707 -23.89 -1.85 -16.84
CA CYS A 707 -22.86 -2.80 -17.21
C CYS A 707 -22.98 -4.03 -16.32
N ASP A 708 -23.14 -5.20 -16.92
CA ASP A 708 -23.21 -6.49 -16.27
C ASP A 708 -21.93 -7.27 -16.56
N ILE A 709 -21.24 -7.73 -15.54
CA ILE A 709 -19.92 -8.37 -15.61
C ILE A 709 -19.99 -9.71 -14.90
N ASN A 710 -19.48 -10.77 -15.52
CA ASN A 710 -19.27 -12.05 -14.86
C ASN A 710 -17.89 -12.05 -14.18
N THR A 711 -17.78 -12.64 -13.01
CA THR A 711 -16.52 -12.80 -12.28
C THR A 711 -16.17 -14.27 -12.13
N CYS A 712 -14.90 -14.54 -11.77
CA CYS A 712 -14.44 -15.88 -11.39
C CYS A 712 -14.71 -16.18 -9.90
N ASP A 713 -15.30 -15.24 -9.16
CA ASP A 713 -15.71 -15.47 -7.76
C ASP A 713 -16.96 -16.35 -7.74
N GLU A 714 -16.91 -17.47 -7.03
CA GLU A 714 -18.01 -18.44 -6.93
C GLU A 714 -19.07 -18.06 -5.88
N ARG A 715 -18.83 -17.02 -5.06
CA ARG A 715 -19.68 -16.68 -3.91
C ARG A 715 -20.18 -15.26 -3.89
N ASN A 716 -19.31 -14.32 -4.26
CA ASN A 716 -19.57 -12.91 -4.02
C ASN A 716 -20.09 -12.22 -5.29
N ASN A 717 -21.24 -11.63 -5.15
CA ASN A 717 -21.77 -10.64 -6.08
C ASN A 717 -21.33 -9.23 -5.68
N ALA A 718 -21.35 -8.28 -6.59
CA ALA A 718 -21.20 -6.87 -6.25
C ALA A 718 -22.12 -5.98 -7.10
N CYS A 719 -22.56 -4.89 -6.50
CA CYS A 719 -23.31 -3.85 -7.17
C CYS A 719 -22.76 -2.48 -6.82
N ALA A 720 -22.51 -1.66 -7.85
CA ALA A 720 -22.16 -0.26 -7.68
C ALA A 720 -23.18 0.64 -8.37
N LEU A 721 -23.65 1.66 -7.66
CA LEU A 721 -24.49 2.72 -8.17
C LEU A 721 -23.73 4.03 -8.11
N SER A 722 -23.44 4.62 -9.27
CA SER A 722 -22.75 5.89 -9.42
C SER A 722 -23.71 6.98 -9.86
N TYR A 723 -23.98 7.91 -8.99
CA TYR A 723 -24.88 9.05 -9.23
C TYR A 723 -24.09 10.23 -9.74
N TYR A 724 -24.42 10.72 -10.93
CA TYR A 724 -23.78 11.92 -11.49
C TYR A 724 -24.10 13.15 -10.67
N CYS A 725 -23.06 13.90 -10.31
CA CYS A 725 -23.15 15.05 -9.41
C CYS A 725 -22.56 16.34 -10.00
N GLY A 726 -22.37 16.39 -11.32
CA GLY A 726 -21.86 17.58 -12.00
C GLY A 726 -20.39 17.45 -12.44
N ARG A 727 -19.75 18.58 -12.73
CA ARG A 727 -18.40 18.63 -13.27
C ARG A 727 -17.38 19.13 -12.24
N TYR A 728 -16.18 18.55 -12.26
CA TYR A 728 -15.11 18.89 -11.33
C TYR A 728 -14.66 20.35 -11.42
N GLY A 729 -14.71 20.97 -12.61
CA GLY A 729 -14.41 22.39 -12.80
C GLY A 729 -15.46 23.35 -12.22
N ASN A 730 -16.64 22.85 -11.81
CA ASN A 730 -17.68 23.66 -11.15
C ASN A 730 -17.58 23.51 -9.62
N HIS A 731 -17.06 24.54 -8.95
CA HIS A 731 -16.82 24.50 -7.49
C HIS A 731 -18.09 24.23 -6.67
N LYS A 732 -19.29 24.66 -7.15
CA LYS A 732 -20.56 24.36 -6.45
C LYS A 732 -20.94 22.90 -6.54
N ASP A 733 -20.74 22.29 -7.72
CA ASP A 733 -21.02 20.86 -7.90
C ASP A 733 -20.09 20.04 -7.01
N VAL A 734 -18.78 20.40 -6.94
CA VAL A 734 -17.80 19.75 -6.07
C VAL A 734 -18.19 19.91 -4.60
N ALA A 735 -18.51 21.11 -4.16
CA ALA A 735 -18.91 21.40 -2.79
C ALA A 735 -20.12 20.56 -2.35
N VAL A 736 -21.13 20.49 -3.22
CA VAL A 736 -22.37 19.75 -2.95
C VAL A 736 -22.10 18.25 -2.89
N ALA A 737 -21.39 17.66 -3.87
CA ALA A 737 -21.08 16.25 -3.90
C ALA A 737 -20.30 15.80 -2.65
N HIS A 738 -19.27 16.56 -2.27
CA HIS A 738 -18.48 16.25 -1.08
C HIS A 738 -19.28 16.39 0.21
N LEU A 739 -20.15 17.42 0.34
CA LEU A 739 -20.97 17.59 1.52
C LEU A 739 -22.00 16.46 1.67
N VAL A 740 -22.70 16.09 0.59
CA VAL A 740 -23.66 14.99 0.61
C VAL A 740 -22.96 13.67 0.97
N HIS A 741 -21.84 13.36 0.31
CA HIS A 741 -21.08 12.15 0.59
C HIS A 741 -20.58 12.10 2.04
N HIS A 742 -19.94 13.17 2.51
CA HIS A 742 -19.40 13.24 3.87
C HIS A 742 -20.48 13.02 4.94
N SER A 743 -21.69 13.57 4.71
CA SER A 743 -22.83 13.44 5.64
C SER A 743 -23.45 12.04 5.66
N CYS A 744 -23.37 11.26 4.57
CA CYS A 744 -24.02 9.94 4.47
C CYS A 744 -23.08 8.74 4.56
N LYS A 745 -21.75 8.94 4.45
CA LYS A 745 -20.75 7.86 4.40
C LYS A 745 -20.83 6.91 5.60
N ALA A 746 -20.80 7.46 6.81
CA ALA A 746 -20.86 6.65 8.04
C ALA A 746 -22.20 5.94 8.17
N MET A 747 -23.30 6.61 7.79
CA MET A 747 -24.65 6.04 7.85
C MET A 747 -24.81 4.88 6.84
N PHE A 748 -24.29 5.01 5.62
CA PHE A 748 -24.30 3.93 4.62
C PHE A 748 -23.60 2.68 5.14
N PHE A 749 -22.42 2.87 5.72
CA PHE A 749 -21.65 1.80 6.32
C PHE A 749 -22.39 1.15 7.50
N ASP A 750 -22.84 1.93 8.50
CA ASP A 750 -23.51 1.45 9.68
C ASP A 750 -24.80 0.69 9.33
N GLN A 751 -25.62 1.25 8.44
CA GLN A 751 -26.90 0.66 8.08
C GLN A 751 -26.72 -0.66 7.32
N LEU A 752 -25.91 -0.70 6.27
CA LEU A 752 -25.84 -1.86 5.37
C LEU A 752 -24.81 -2.91 5.83
N ARG A 753 -23.75 -2.50 6.51
CA ARG A 753 -22.73 -3.42 7.03
C ARG A 753 -23.05 -3.87 8.46
N THR A 754 -23.26 -2.91 9.38
CA THR A 754 -23.36 -3.22 10.81
C THR A 754 -24.75 -3.75 11.19
N LYS A 755 -25.82 -3.09 10.71
CA LYS A 755 -27.21 -3.46 11.08
C LYS A 755 -27.83 -4.52 10.18
N GLU A 756 -27.58 -4.47 8.89
CA GLU A 756 -28.17 -5.39 7.90
C GLU A 756 -27.22 -6.53 7.49
N GLU A 757 -25.96 -6.50 7.90
CA GLU A 757 -24.98 -7.56 7.67
C GLU A 757 -24.90 -8.00 6.20
N LEU A 758 -24.98 -7.04 5.26
CA LEU A 758 -25.02 -7.38 3.84
C LEU A 758 -23.69 -7.91 3.31
N GLY A 759 -22.56 -7.56 3.95
CA GLY A 759 -21.24 -8.06 3.56
C GLY A 759 -20.10 -7.22 4.11
N TYR A 760 -18.88 -7.69 3.92
CA TYR A 760 -17.69 -7.01 4.41
C TYR A 760 -17.38 -5.70 3.65
N VAL A 761 -17.63 -5.67 2.32
CA VAL A 761 -17.37 -4.48 1.51
C VAL A 761 -18.67 -3.69 1.32
N VAL A 762 -18.80 -2.64 2.13
CA VAL A 762 -19.85 -1.62 2.03
C VAL A 762 -19.13 -0.28 2.06
N ILE A 763 -18.97 0.36 0.91
CA ILE A 763 -18.20 1.59 0.76
C ILE A 763 -18.95 2.63 -0.08
N SER A 764 -18.72 3.90 0.22
CA SER A 764 -19.12 4.99 -0.66
C SER A 764 -17.94 5.94 -0.87
N ASN A 765 -17.87 6.53 -2.08
CA ASN A 765 -16.81 7.46 -2.45
C ASN A 765 -17.31 8.52 -3.43
N VAL A 766 -16.68 9.69 -3.42
CA VAL A 766 -16.74 10.59 -4.58
C VAL A 766 -15.73 10.07 -5.61
N THR A 767 -16.19 9.74 -6.80
CA THR A 767 -15.37 9.19 -7.89
C THR A 767 -15.39 10.12 -9.09
N TYR A 768 -14.32 10.07 -9.89
CA TYR A 768 -14.14 10.96 -11.03
C TYR A 768 -13.85 10.13 -12.29
N ILE A 769 -14.47 10.55 -13.40
CA ILE A 769 -14.15 10.08 -14.75
C ILE A 769 -13.94 11.33 -15.60
N ASP A 770 -12.71 11.59 -16.00
CA ASP A 770 -12.26 12.86 -16.58
C ASP A 770 -12.72 14.05 -15.73
N ASP A 771 -13.53 14.96 -16.26
CA ASP A 771 -14.07 16.13 -15.55
C ASP A 771 -15.44 15.89 -14.89
N GLU A 772 -16.06 14.74 -15.07
CA GLU A 772 -17.33 14.39 -14.41
C GLU A 772 -17.10 13.78 -13.03
N GLN A 773 -17.98 14.08 -12.09
CA GLN A 773 -17.94 13.55 -10.72
C GLN A 773 -19.22 12.81 -10.36
N TYR A 774 -19.06 11.80 -9.50
CA TYR A 774 -20.10 10.89 -9.09
C TYR A 774 -20.01 10.57 -7.60
N ILE A 775 -21.14 10.41 -6.92
CA ILE A 775 -21.19 9.72 -5.64
C ILE A 775 -21.49 8.24 -5.95
N THR A 776 -20.56 7.38 -5.60
CA THR A 776 -20.63 5.94 -5.88
C THR A 776 -20.82 5.15 -4.59
N PHE A 777 -21.87 4.34 -4.55
CA PHE A 777 -22.17 3.39 -3.47
C PHE A 777 -21.90 1.98 -3.96
N VAL A 778 -21.11 1.20 -3.22
CA VAL A 778 -20.70 -0.15 -3.58
C VAL A 778 -20.99 -1.11 -2.45
N VAL A 779 -21.62 -2.23 -2.77
CA VAL A 779 -21.81 -3.36 -1.84
C VAL A 779 -21.36 -4.64 -2.52
N GLN A 780 -20.50 -5.41 -1.83
CA GLN A 780 -20.15 -6.79 -2.21
C GLN A 780 -20.72 -7.74 -1.15
N SER A 781 -21.39 -8.79 -1.59
CA SER A 781 -22.16 -9.70 -0.74
C SER A 781 -22.39 -11.06 -1.41
N GLU A 782 -22.68 -12.07 -0.62
CA GLU A 782 -23.24 -13.34 -1.12
C GLU A 782 -24.73 -13.23 -1.54
N LYS A 783 -25.37 -12.08 -1.27
CA LYS A 783 -26.75 -11.81 -1.68
C LYS A 783 -26.83 -11.56 -3.19
N ASP A 784 -28.01 -11.81 -3.74
CA ASP A 784 -28.34 -11.58 -5.14
C ASP A 784 -28.14 -10.12 -5.57
N VAL A 785 -27.65 -9.91 -6.80
CA VAL A 785 -27.30 -8.58 -7.32
C VAL A 785 -28.51 -7.65 -7.42
N GLU A 786 -29.68 -8.18 -7.80
CA GLU A 786 -30.92 -7.41 -7.88
C GLU A 786 -31.38 -6.95 -6.50
N PHE A 787 -31.18 -7.77 -5.47
CA PHE A 787 -31.43 -7.39 -4.09
C PHE A 787 -30.49 -6.25 -3.66
N LEU A 788 -29.19 -6.36 -3.97
CA LEU A 788 -28.20 -5.34 -3.65
C LEU A 788 -28.51 -4.00 -4.33
N GLU A 789 -28.85 -4.04 -5.63
CA GLU A 789 -29.25 -2.85 -6.38
C GLU A 789 -30.46 -2.16 -5.73
N LYS A 790 -31.52 -2.92 -5.44
CA LYS A 790 -32.73 -2.40 -4.79
C LYS A 790 -32.43 -1.81 -3.42
N ARG A 791 -31.55 -2.47 -2.64
CA ARG A 791 -31.24 -2.00 -1.28
C ARG A 791 -30.43 -0.70 -1.30
N ILE A 792 -29.47 -0.56 -2.21
CA ILE A 792 -28.71 0.69 -2.36
C ILE A 792 -29.65 1.81 -2.84
N ARG A 793 -30.53 1.55 -3.81
CA ARG A 793 -31.53 2.55 -4.28
C ARG A 793 -32.41 3.03 -3.13
N ARG A 794 -32.94 2.10 -2.34
CA ARG A 794 -33.77 2.42 -1.19
C ARG A 794 -33.02 3.28 -0.17
N PHE A 795 -31.74 2.98 0.11
CA PHE A 795 -30.91 3.82 0.98
C PHE A 795 -30.83 5.25 0.44
N VAL A 796 -30.58 5.42 -0.85
CA VAL A 796 -30.47 6.73 -1.48
C VAL A 796 -31.81 7.49 -1.43
N GLU A 797 -32.94 6.81 -1.58
CA GLU A 797 -34.28 7.40 -1.44
C GLU A 797 -34.54 7.87 0.02
N GLU A 798 -34.04 7.14 1.01
CA GLU A 798 -34.14 7.48 2.43
C GLU A 798 -33.30 8.69 2.83
N LEU A 799 -32.23 9.03 2.05
CA LEU A 799 -31.32 10.17 2.34
C LEU A 799 -32.05 11.52 2.37
N GLU A 800 -33.05 11.75 1.55
CA GLU A 800 -33.81 13.02 1.54
C GLU A 800 -34.51 13.23 2.90
N GLY A 801 -35.07 12.16 3.51
CA GLY A 801 -35.67 12.19 4.84
C GLY A 801 -34.62 12.48 5.93
N TYR A 802 -33.49 11.79 5.86
CA TYR A 802 -32.37 11.95 6.79
C TYR A 802 -31.86 13.40 6.81
N PHE A 803 -31.65 14.03 5.65
CA PHE A 803 -31.20 15.41 5.58
C PHE A 803 -32.26 16.40 6.13
N LYS A 804 -33.56 16.11 5.99
CA LYS A 804 -34.63 16.91 6.57
C LYS A 804 -34.66 16.84 8.10
N GLU A 805 -34.38 15.66 8.67
CA GLU A 805 -34.39 15.43 10.12
C GLU A 805 -33.07 15.82 10.80
N MET A 806 -31.96 15.89 10.09
CA MET A 806 -30.64 16.27 10.60
C MET A 806 -30.70 17.59 11.37
N SER A 807 -30.05 17.69 12.54
CA SER A 807 -29.96 18.94 13.30
C SER A 807 -29.11 19.97 12.52
N LEU A 808 -29.37 21.26 12.73
CA LEU A 808 -28.55 22.32 12.13
C LEU A 808 -27.12 22.25 12.65
N GLU A 809 -26.92 21.88 13.90
CA GLU A 809 -25.61 21.69 14.52
C GLU A 809 -24.82 20.58 13.82
N ASP A 810 -25.42 19.42 13.55
CA ASP A 810 -24.76 18.33 12.83
C ASP A 810 -24.43 18.72 11.38
N PHE A 811 -25.35 19.43 10.72
CA PHE A 811 -25.11 19.92 9.37
C PHE A 811 -23.88 20.85 9.30
N GLU A 812 -23.74 21.80 10.24
CA GLU A 812 -22.58 22.69 10.30
C GLU A 812 -21.29 21.95 10.67
N LYS A 813 -21.36 20.89 11.48
CA LYS A 813 -20.21 20.01 11.75
C LYS A 813 -19.75 19.32 10.47
N PHE A 814 -20.66 18.77 9.67
CA PHE A 814 -20.30 18.15 8.38
C PHE A 814 -19.71 19.16 7.39
N LYS A 815 -20.26 20.36 7.32
CA LYS A 815 -19.66 21.47 6.51
C LYS A 815 -18.23 21.76 6.96
N SER A 816 -18.02 21.88 8.26
CA SER A 816 -16.70 22.11 8.84
C SER A 816 -15.72 20.99 8.51
N GLY A 817 -16.18 19.73 8.54
CA GLY A 817 -15.40 18.56 8.15
C GLY A 817 -14.95 18.62 6.67
N VAL A 818 -15.86 18.96 5.76
CA VAL A 818 -15.56 19.12 4.32
C VAL A 818 -14.60 20.29 4.09
N ILE A 819 -14.81 21.43 4.74
CA ILE A 819 -13.89 22.59 4.64
C ILE A 819 -12.48 22.18 5.09
N SER A 820 -12.38 21.46 6.21
CA SER A 820 -11.09 20.97 6.70
C SER A 820 -10.41 20.04 5.72
N SER A 821 -11.16 19.12 5.05
CA SER A 821 -10.58 18.17 4.09
C SER A 821 -9.99 18.85 2.85
N PHE A 822 -10.62 19.94 2.36
CA PHE A 822 -10.09 20.70 1.23
C PHE A 822 -8.90 21.62 1.60
N ARG A 823 -8.77 22.00 2.87
CA ARG A 823 -7.64 22.79 3.39
C ARG A 823 -6.48 21.93 3.89
N GLU A 824 -6.67 20.64 3.98
CA GLU A 824 -5.64 19.70 4.45
C GLU A 824 -4.45 19.70 3.49
N ARG A 825 -3.27 20.07 4.00
CA ARG A 825 -2.04 20.05 3.21
C ARG A 825 -1.56 18.63 3.00
N LYS A 826 -1.14 18.31 1.78
CA LYS A 826 -0.48 17.03 1.52
C LYS A 826 0.85 16.96 2.25
N LYS A 827 1.13 15.84 2.89
CA LYS A 827 2.24 15.71 3.83
C LYS A 827 3.58 15.49 3.15
N ASN A 828 3.58 14.99 1.93
CA ASN A 828 4.79 14.80 1.14
C ASN A 828 4.63 15.30 -0.30
N PHE A 829 5.78 15.45 -0.96
CA PHE A 829 5.86 15.97 -2.32
C PHE A 829 5.16 15.07 -3.35
N VAL A 830 5.25 13.72 -3.17
CA VAL A 830 4.64 12.75 -4.10
C VAL A 830 3.12 12.87 -4.10
N LEU A 831 2.49 12.89 -2.93
CA LEU A 831 1.03 13.05 -2.81
C LEU A 831 0.58 14.39 -3.35
N TYR A 832 1.32 15.46 -3.06
CA TYR A 832 1.03 16.79 -3.56
C TYR A 832 1.11 16.87 -5.09
N SER A 833 2.20 16.42 -5.68
CA SER A 833 2.42 16.49 -7.13
C SER A 833 1.45 15.60 -7.90
N THR A 834 1.13 14.41 -7.37
CA THR A 834 0.13 13.51 -7.95
C THR A 834 -1.26 14.13 -7.95
N GLU A 835 -1.67 14.77 -6.84
CA GLU A 835 -2.98 15.44 -6.77
C GLU A 835 -3.10 16.59 -7.77
N ILE A 836 -2.08 17.44 -7.87
CA ILE A 836 -2.11 18.54 -8.85
C ILE A 836 -2.13 17.99 -10.28
N TRP A 837 -1.34 16.96 -10.57
CA TRP A 837 -1.38 16.29 -11.86
C TRP A 837 -2.78 15.75 -12.19
N ASP A 838 -3.42 15.09 -11.23
CA ASP A 838 -4.78 14.59 -11.40
C ASP A 838 -5.81 15.72 -11.63
N LYS A 839 -5.64 16.88 -10.99
CA LYS A 839 -6.44 18.09 -11.26
C LYS A 839 -6.21 18.60 -12.68
N CYS A 840 -4.94 18.65 -13.12
CA CYS A 840 -4.59 19.05 -14.49
C CYS A 840 -5.23 18.11 -15.54
N LEU A 841 -5.20 16.79 -15.30
CA LEU A 841 -5.84 15.79 -16.16
C LEU A 841 -7.37 16.00 -16.25
N ARG A 842 -8.02 16.47 -15.17
CA ARG A 842 -9.45 16.86 -15.15
C ARG A 842 -9.70 18.25 -15.74
N GLY A 843 -8.63 18.97 -16.18
CA GLY A 843 -8.71 20.27 -16.81
C GLY A 843 -8.73 21.44 -15.88
N VAL A 844 -8.39 21.23 -14.63
CA VAL A 844 -8.28 22.30 -13.62
C VAL A 844 -6.79 22.58 -13.38
N VAL A 845 -6.33 23.74 -13.84
CA VAL A 845 -4.97 24.27 -13.65
C VAL A 845 -5.07 25.53 -12.79
N ASP A 846 -5.75 25.42 -11.65
CA ASP A 846 -6.06 26.54 -10.75
C ASP A 846 -5.68 26.15 -9.31
N GLN A 847 -4.69 26.84 -8.74
CA GLN A 847 -4.26 26.59 -7.36
C GLN A 847 -5.31 27.01 -6.32
N GLU A 848 -6.17 27.97 -6.67
CA GLU A 848 -7.24 28.44 -5.79
C GLU A 848 -8.49 27.55 -5.85
N HIS A 849 -8.48 26.49 -6.67
CA HIS A 849 -9.65 25.62 -6.87
C HIS A 849 -10.25 25.15 -5.54
N ASP A 850 -9.41 24.64 -4.64
CA ASP A 850 -9.87 24.09 -3.37
C ASP A 850 -10.45 25.18 -2.45
N GLU A 851 -9.86 26.38 -2.41
CA GLU A 851 -10.40 27.48 -1.62
C GLU A 851 -11.72 28.00 -2.22
N LYS A 852 -11.87 28.01 -3.55
CA LYS A 852 -13.14 28.33 -4.21
C LYS A 852 -14.21 27.28 -3.89
N VAL A 853 -13.84 26.00 -3.78
CA VAL A 853 -14.75 24.96 -3.29
C VAL A 853 -15.13 25.21 -1.84
N VAL A 854 -14.17 25.57 -0.98
CA VAL A 854 -14.41 25.91 0.44
C VAL A 854 -15.41 27.07 0.54
N GLU A 855 -15.24 28.14 -0.24
CA GLU A 855 -16.22 29.25 -0.25
C GLU A 855 -17.61 28.76 -0.71
N ALA A 856 -17.67 27.91 -1.74
CA ALA A 856 -18.94 27.32 -2.17
C ALA A 856 -19.60 26.46 -1.07
N VAL A 857 -18.82 25.68 -0.30
CA VAL A 857 -19.35 24.92 0.86
C VAL A 857 -19.94 25.84 1.92
N LYS A 858 -19.29 26.97 2.23
CA LYS A 858 -19.80 27.96 3.20
C LYS A 858 -21.16 28.55 2.80
N GLU A 859 -21.40 28.75 1.50
CA GLU A 859 -22.66 29.28 0.97
C GLU A 859 -23.83 28.27 1.01
N ILE A 860 -23.56 26.96 1.14
CA ILE A 860 -24.63 25.95 1.17
C ILE A 860 -25.37 26.04 2.51
N SER A 861 -26.71 26.20 2.45
CA SER A 861 -27.59 26.06 3.62
C SER A 861 -28.36 24.73 3.55
N LYS A 862 -28.80 24.25 4.70
CA LYS A 862 -29.58 23.00 4.82
C LYS A 862 -30.86 23.06 3.98
N GLU A 863 -31.53 24.23 3.94
CA GLU A 863 -32.78 24.47 3.22
C GLU A 863 -32.58 24.43 1.69
N ASN A 864 -31.39 24.80 1.21
CA ASN A 864 -31.06 24.84 -0.22
C ASN A 864 -30.52 23.50 -0.76
N LEU A 865 -30.23 22.52 0.13
CA LEU A 865 -29.70 21.23 -0.26
C LEU A 865 -30.87 20.26 -0.58
N SER A 866 -31.08 19.97 -1.87
CA SER A 866 -32.04 18.94 -2.32
C SER A 866 -31.30 17.72 -2.85
N VAL A 867 -31.20 16.67 -2.05
CA VAL A 867 -30.47 15.42 -2.38
C VAL A 867 -31.08 14.73 -3.59
N GLY A 868 -32.41 14.70 -3.72
CA GLY A 868 -33.10 14.10 -4.85
C GLY A 868 -32.83 14.78 -6.21
N LYS A 869 -32.50 16.07 -6.22
CA LYS A 869 -32.07 16.77 -7.45
C LYS A 869 -30.61 16.47 -7.81
N ILE A 870 -29.78 16.23 -6.79
CA ILE A 870 -28.35 15.99 -6.95
C ILE A 870 -28.11 14.55 -7.41
N LEU A 871 -28.83 13.58 -6.84
CA LEU A 871 -28.69 12.14 -7.13
C LEU A 871 -29.72 11.69 -8.21
N GLY A 872 -29.79 12.41 -9.34
CA GLY A 872 -30.76 12.14 -10.39
C GLY A 872 -30.36 11.00 -11.34
N GLN A 873 -29.29 11.21 -12.10
CA GLN A 873 -28.83 10.25 -13.12
C GLN A 873 -27.90 9.22 -12.48
N VAL A 874 -28.21 7.92 -12.68
CA VAL A 874 -27.46 6.81 -12.07
C VAL A 874 -26.91 5.86 -13.12
N TYR A 875 -25.68 5.42 -12.93
CA TYR A 875 -25.01 4.38 -13.68
C TYR A 875 -24.82 3.15 -12.79
N VAL A 876 -25.20 1.98 -13.32
CA VAL A 876 -25.24 0.74 -12.55
C VAL A 876 -24.21 -0.22 -13.11
N SER A 877 -23.24 -0.62 -12.28
CA SER A 877 -22.32 -1.70 -12.58
C SER A 877 -22.60 -2.88 -11.67
N ARG A 878 -22.89 -4.03 -12.27
CA ARG A 878 -23.25 -5.26 -11.56
C ARG A 878 -22.25 -6.35 -11.89
N VAL A 879 -21.80 -7.05 -10.87
CA VAL A 879 -20.85 -8.15 -11.00
C VAL A 879 -21.48 -9.39 -10.39
N PHE A 880 -21.60 -10.42 -11.21
CA PHE A 880 -22.25 -11.68 -10.86
C PHE A 880 -21.22 -12.74 -10.51
N ALA A 881 -21.43 -13.43 -9.38
CA ALA A 881 -20.72 -14.66 -9.04
C ALA A 881 -20.93 -15.72 -10.11
N HIS A 882 -19.95 -16.60 -10.30
CA HIS A 882 -20.00 -17.66 -11.33
C HIS A 882 -20.82 -18.84 -10.84
#